data_4d49d2777dac2ba2c1611d37083a8516
#
_entry.id   4d49d2777dac2ba2c1611d37083a8516
#
_cell.length_a   1.000
_cell.length_b   1.000
_cell.length_c   1.000
_cell.angle_alpha   90.00
_cell.angle_beta   90.00
_cell.angle_gamma   90.00
#
_symmetry.space_group_name_H-M   'P 1'
#
loop_
_entity.id
_entity.type
_entity.pdbx_description
1 polymer ?
#
loop_
_entity_poly.entity_id
_entity_poly.type
_entity_poly.pdbx_seq_one_letter_code
_entity_poly.pdbx_strand_id
1 'polypeptide(L)'
;MTITDFQDSEDAECSECDDLRDSPVRERAEAVLRELVGRSDARLREDQWRAIEALVIARRRALVVQRTGWGKSAVYFVATVLLREGWGGWCPGTPLPSPGARTGTGASVIISPLLALMRDQVAAAERAGIRAMTMNSANVTQWEEIQAQVAGGEVDVLLVSPERLNNPVFRDEVLPHLAVSAALVVIDEAHCISDWGHDFRPDYRRIATLLAGLPPRTPVLATTATANRRVSADIAEQLGASLDAAGADGEQVLVLRGTLERGSLHLGVRMLPDVASRLAWLTAYVRYAHGSGIIYCLTVSAAQEVAEHLRAAGVEVAAYTGQTDAAERERLEEDLKANRVRALVATSALGMGFDKPDLAFVVHLGAPSSPVSYYQQVGRAGRGVERAEVVLLPGQEDRAIWEWFGSQGFPPEEQVRVVLDALEERRAADGGAMSTAVLETATSLRRSRLESMLKVLDVDGAVRRVRGGWESTGRPWRYDAQRYARVEAARRAEQEAMVAYERLGTDTGPGRTTVSCRMAFLRSVLDDPLLEQGWRCGACDLCGGLDLPDAPDQEQVGAAQEALGRVGVELRARRQWPTGMDRLGLGRFKGRIGADRQAATGLAVGRLDGLGTSVALRELVACASDGEVPVALRPQVLQAVDRLAEIIRDEQEAAGSDGPPGGEPAVVVVDSRTRPRMVRRLGHAVAARLGARALGVVGLSGQEPPQHDVGSAFRLAQVARSLTLQGWSAQALDELRERTVVLVDDWSDSGWTLTTAAFLLREAGAAAVHPFVLAQR
;
A
#
# COMPACT_ATOMS: atom_id res chain seq x y z
N MET A 1 6.07 32.85 16.00
CA MET A 1 7.46 33.08 15.69
C MET A 1 7.55 33.17 14.19
N THR A 2 7.77 34.37 13.68
CA THR A 2 7.67 34.75 12.28
C THR A 2 8.82 34.11 11.50
N ILE A 3 8.51 33.34 10.46
CA ILE A 3 9.50 32.79 9.54
C ILE A 3 9.92 33.95 8.63
N THR A 4 11.07 34.55 8.94
CA THR A 4 11.73 35.53 8.09
C THR A 4 12.47 34.80 6.99
N ASP A 5 12.23 35.24 5.78
CA ASP A 5 12.93 35.15 4.52
C ASP A 5 14.25 34.35 4.53
N PHE A 6 14.23 33.17 3.90
CA PHE A 6 15.40 32.57 3.28
C PHE A 6 15.55 33.13 1.86
N GLN A 7 15.78 34.44 1.76
CA GLN A 7 16.39 35.04 0.60
C GLN A 7 17.89 35.09 0.88
N ASP A 8 18.64 34.57 -0.08
CA ASP A 8 20.07 34.84 -0.36
C ASP A 8 20.83 35.58 0.73
N SER A 9 21.28 34.89 1.76
CA SER A 9 22.53 35.29 2.39
C SER A 9 23.63 34.79 1.43
N GLU A 10 24.25 35.71 0.74
CA GLU A 10 25.61 35.55 0.24
C GLU A 10 26.45 35.10 1.43
N ASP A 11 26.51 33.80 1.66
CA ASP A 11 27.41 33.18 2.59
C ASP A 11 28.82 33.60 2.15
N ALA A 12 29.59 34.07 3.10
CA ALA A 12 31.01 34.29 2.94
C ALA A 12 31.61 32.94 2.45
N GLU A 13 31.66 32.79 1.14
CA GLU A 13 32.32 31.68 0.45
C GLU A 13 33.77 31.70 0.91
N CYS A 14 34.17 30.65 1.60
CA CYS A 14 35.58 30.38 1.85
C CYS A 14 36.24 30.33 0.46
N SER A 15 37.12 31.29 0.17
CA SER A 15 37.78 31.46 -1.14
C SER A 15 38.59 30.22 -1.59
N GLU A 16 38.68 29.18 -0.78
CA GLU A 16 39.34 27.91 -1.08
C GLU A 16 38.37 26.85 -1.68
N CYS A 17 37.04 27.06 -1.66
CA CYS A 17 36.07 26.11 -2.19
C CYS A 17 35.78 26.27 -3.70
N ASP A 18 36.11 27.39 -4.31
CA ASP A 18 35.88 27.63 -5.75
C ASP A 18 36.79 26.79 -6.67
N ASP A 19 37.84 26.19 -6.12
CA ASP A 19 38.84 25.41 -6.88
C ASP A 19 38.49 23.92 -7.05
N LEU A 20 37.36 23.43 -6.47
CA LEU A 20 36.99 22.00 -6.54
C LEU A 20 36.20 21.61 -7.81
N ARG A 21 35.81 22.56 -8.64
CA ARG A 21 35.10 22.31 -9.90
C ARG A 21 35.92 21.47 -10.88
N ASP A 22 37.23 21.68 -10.92
CA ASP A 22 38.19 20.94 -11.75
C ASP A 22 39.13 20.06 -10.88
N SER A 23 38.66 19.58 -9.74
CA SER A 23 39.45 18.81 -8.80
C SER A 23 39.59 17.35 -9.23
N PRO A 24 40.72 16.68 -8.85
CA PRO A 24 40.90 15.23 -9.12
C PRO A 24 39.80 14.35 -8.56
N VAL A 25 39.16 14.78 -7.47
CA VAL A 25 38.03 14.02 -6.87
C VAL A 25 36.79 14.09 -7.73
N ARG A 26 36.51 15.25 -8.38
CA ARG A 26 35.38 15.37 -9.33
C ARG A 26 35.62 14.56 -10.60
N GLU A 27 36.84 14.57 -11.12
CA GLU A 27 37.21 13.73 -12.27
C GLU A 27 37.00 12.25 -11.96
N ARG A 28 37.40 11.78 -10.76
CA ARG A 28 37.19 10.40 -10.33
C ARG A 28 35.70 10.11 -10.15
N ALA A 29 34.92 11.02 -9.56
CA ALA A 29 33.48 10.90 -9.41
C ALA A 29 32.76 10.72 -10.76
N GLU A 30 33.15 11.50 -11.77
CA GLU A 30 32.62 11.37 -13.12
C GLU A 30 33.04 10.08 -13.82
N ALA A 31 34.26 9.57 -13.55
CA ALA A 31 34.70 8.28 -14.06
C ALA A 31 33.83 7.15 -13.49
N VAL A 32 33.58 7.16 -12.18
CA VAL A 32 32.68 6.20 -11.51
C VAL A 32 31.26 6.31 -12.07
N LEU A 33 30.75 7.53 -12.29
CA LEU A 33 29.43 7.71 -12.90
C LEU A 33 29.35 7.05 -14.28
N ARG A 34 30.36 7.24 -15.13
CA ARG A 34 30.42 6.63 -16.49
C ARG A 34 30.42 5.10 -16.44
N GLU A 35 31.14 4.52 -15.50
CA GLU A 35 31.13 3.08 -15.22
C GLU A 35 29.72 2.62 -14.79
N LEU A 36 29.10 3.35 -13.84
CA LEU A 36 27.77 3.02 -13.28
C LEU A 36 26.65 3.05 -14.32
N VAL A 37 26.65 4.04 -15.22
CA VAL A 37 25.59 4.21 -16.22
C VAL A 37 25.93 3.59 -17.57
N GLY A 38 27.17 3.11 -17.77
CA GLY A 38 27.62 2.50 -19.03
C GLY A 38 27.70 3.48 -20.21
N ARG A 39 27.92 4.79 -19.94
CA ARG A 39 27.95 5.84 -20.96
C ARG A 39 29.19 6.71 -20.77
N SER A 40 30.04 6.76 -21.78
CA SER A 40 31.30 7.50 -21.77
C SER A 40 31.12 9.03 -21.73
N ASP A 41 29.96 9.53 -22.18
CA ASP A 41 29.61 10.96 -22.22
C ASP A 41 28.90 11.44 -20.93
N ALA A 42 28.65 10.54 -19.98
CA ALA A 42 27.94 10.90 -18.75
C ALA A 42 28.75 11.87 -17.88
N ARG A 43 28.05 12.90 -17.38
CA ARG A 43 28.58 13.90 -16.48
C ARG A 43 27.65 14.10 -15.29
N LEU A 44 28.23 14.44 -14.14
CA LEU A 44 27.47 14.81 -12.96
C LEU A 44 26.72 16.13 -13.20
N ARG A 45 25.47 16.18 -12.76
CA ARG A 45 24.73 17.44 -12.60
C ARG A 45 25.36 18.23 -11.45
N GLU A 46 25.25 19.54 -11.46
CA GLU A 46 25.85 20.36 -10.41
C GLU A 46 25.33 19.97 -9.01
N ASP A 47 24.02 19.82 -8.82
CA ASP A 47 23.48 19.39 -7.53
C ASP A 47 23.87 17.95 -7.15
N GLN A 48 24.18 17.06 -8.13
CA GLN A 48 24.73 15.74 -7.81
C GLN A 48 26.14 15.87 -7.26
N TRP A 49 26.96 16.74 -7.89
CA TRP A 49 28.31 17.00 -7.44
C TRP A 49 28.30 17.64 -6.04
N ARG A 50 27.50 18.69 -5.81
CA ARG A 50 27.38 19.35 -4.50
C ARG A 50 26.97 18.35 -3.40
N ALA A 51 26.05 17.43 -3.68
CA ALA A 51 25.68 16.37 -2.73
C ALA A 51 26.86 15.42 -2.46
N ILE A 52 27.58 14.96 -3.50
CA ILE A 52 28.73 14.06 -3.36
C ILE A 52 29.86 14.77 -2.59
N GLU A 53 30.16 15.99 -2.91
CA GLU A 53 31.17 16.82 -2.22
C GLU A 53 30.86 16.98 -0.73
N ALA A 54 29.60 17.31 -0.38
CA ALA A 54 29.16 17.41 1.00
C ALA A 54 29.33 16.11 1.77
N LEU A 55 29.02 14.96 1.14
CA LEU A 55 29.12 13.64 1.76
C LEU A 55 30.56 13.15 1.89
N VAL A 56 31.35 13.32 0.84
CA VAL A 56 32.71 12.75 0.76
C VAL A 56 33.76 13.68 1.36
N ILE A 57 33.81 14.91 0.92
CA ILE A 57 34.86 15.88 1.33
C ILE A 57 34.50 16.50 2.68
N ALA A 58 33.35 17.14 2.77
CA ALA A 58 32.91 17.80 4.00
C ALA A 58 32.41 16.86 5.09
N ARG A 59 32.08 15.58 4.74
CA ARG A 59 31.53 14.57 5.63
C ARG A 59 30.29 15.06 6.39
N ARG A 60 29.41 15.74 5.66
CA ARG A 60 28.19 16.38 6.17
C ARG A 60 26.96 15.52 5.90
N ARG A 61 25.84 15.90 6.50
CA ARG A 61 24.51 15.35 6.21
C ARG A 61 23.86 16.15 5.09
N ALA A 62 23.15 15.45 4.17
CA ALA A 62 22.49 16.07 3.03
C ALA A 62 21.07 15.51 2.82
N LEU A 63 20.16 16.39 2.43
CA LEU A 63 18.81 16.06 1.96
C LEU A 63 18.68 16.47 0.50
N VAL A 64 18.40 15.49 -0.38
CA VAL A 64 18.24 15.72 -1.82
C VAL A 64 16.79 15.48 -2.20
N VAL A 65 16.05 16.54 -2.50
CA VAL A 65 14.67 16.53 -2.98
C VAL A 65 14.67 16.80 -4.49
N GLN A 66 14.58 15.72 -5.28
CA GLN A 66 14.70 15.79 -6.73
C GLN A 66 13.72 14.83 -7.40
N ARG A 67 13.15 15.25 -8.52
CA ARG A 67 12.19 14.44 -9.30
C ARG A 67 12.66 13.01 -9.55
N THR A 68 11.71 12.10 -9.81
CA THR A 68 12.02 10.73 -10.27
C THR A 68 12.81 10.77 -11.58
N GLY A 69 13.77 9.86 -11.74
CA GLY A 69 14.64 9.81 -12.93
C GLY A 69 15.78 10.87 -12.97
N TRP A 70 15.96 11.68 -11.92
CA TRP A 70 17.06 12.63 -11.85
C TRP A 70 18.44 12.00 -11.63
N GLY A 71 18.48 10.78 -11.13
CA GLY A 71 19.72 10.07 -10.84
C GLY A 71 20.17 10.16 -9.38
N LYS A 72 19.22 10.17 -8.43
CA LYS A 72 19.53 10.16 -6.98
C LYS A 72 20.42 8.98 -6.58
N SER A 73 20.24 7.81 -7.20
CA SER A 73 21.05 6.62 -6.92
C SER A 73 22.53 6.79 -7.30
N ALA A 74 22.83 7.56 -8.33
CA ALA A 74 24.21 7.83 -8.71
C ALA A 74 24.96 8.57 -7.60
N VAL A 75 24.30 9.46 -6.87
CA VAL A 75 24.94 10.22 -5.77
C VAL A 75 25.51 9.29 -4.72
N TYR A 76 24.71 8.34 -4.20
CA TYR A 76 25.20 7.47 -3.14
C TYR A 76 26.14 6.36 -3.62
N PHE A 77 26.00 5.84 -4.85
CA PHE A 77 26.94 4.87 -5.38
C PHE A 77 28.30 5.50 -5.66
N VAL A 78 28.35 6.69 -6.28
CA VAL A 78 29.58 7.42 -6.49
C VAL A 78 30.25 7.78 -5.15
N ALA A 79 29.47 8.33 -4.19
CA ALA A 79 29.99 8.64 -2.85
C ALA A 79 30.56 7.38 -2.15
N THR A 80 29.88 6.22 -2.29
CA THR A 80 30.38 4.95 -1.72
C THR A 80 31.76 4.56 -2.27
N VAL A 81 31.92 4.62 -3.59
CA VAL A 81 33.21 4.28 -4.22
C VAL A 81 34.31 5.24 -3.74
N LEU A 82 34.04 6.53 -3.77
CA LEU A 82 35.02 7.54 -3.33
C LEU A 82 35.40 7.36 -1.86
N LEU A 83 34.46 7.12 -0.96
CA LEU A 83 34.74 6.88 0.46
C LEU A 83 35.59 5.61 0.65
N ARG A 84 35.30 4.54 -0.10
CA ARG A 84 36.06 3.29 -0.06
C ARG A 84 37.47 3.42 -0.61
N GLU A 85 37.68 4.29 -1.59
CA GLU A 85 39.00 4.61 -2.14
C GLU A 85 39.84 5.54 -1.25
N GLY A 86 39.24 6.17 -0.22
CA GLY A 86 39.93 7.02 0.73
C GLY A 86 39.86 8.51 0.43
N TRP A 87 38.91 8.95 -0.41
CA TRP A 87 38.68 10.38 -0.68
C TRP A 87 37.97 11.13 0.47
N GLY A 88 37.58 10.42 1.53
CA GLY A 88 36.87 10.99 2.66
C GLY A 88 37.69 12.06 3.38
N GLY A 89 37.25 13.36 3.31
CA GLY A 89 37.95 14.50 3.91
C GLY A 89 39.22 14.87 3.15
N TRP A 90 39.36 14.51 1.88
CA TRP A 90 40.50 14.88 1.05
C TRP A 90 40.59 16.40 0.91
N CYS A 91 41.82 16.91 0.96
CA CYS A 91 42.13 18.34 0.76
C CYS A 91 43.20 18.51 -0.33
N PRO A 92 43.18 19.63 -1.07
CA PRO A 92 44.28 20.00 -2.00
C PRO A 92 45.64 19.94 -1.32
N GLY A 93 46.61 19.30 -2.00
CA GLY A 93 47.98 19.11 -1.45
C GLY A 93 48.21 17.78 -0.70
N THR A 94 47.15 16.99 -0.45
CA THR A 94 47.27 15.59 0.08
C THR A 94 47.51 14.61 -1.05
N PRO A 95 48.20 13.48 -0.79
CA PRO A 95 48.39 12.43 -1.80
C PRO A 95 47.06 11.95 -2.36
N LEU A 96 47.01 11.71 -3.68
CA LEU A 96 45.80 11.19 -4.34
C LEU A 96 45.59 9.72 -3.96
N PRO A 97 44.38 9.35 -3.55
CA PRO A 97 44.01 7.93 -3.36
C PRO A 97 44.16 7.15 -4.68
N SER A 98 44.60 5.91 -4.58
CA SER A 98 44.69 5.02 -5.75
C SER A 98 43.30 4.51 -6.16
N PRO A 99 42.93 4.64 -7.44
CA PRO A 99 41.65 4.07 -7.94
C PRO A 99 41.55 2.58 -7.59
N GLY A 100 40.40 2.17 -7.08
CA GLY A 100 40.15 0.77 -6.65
C GLY A 100 40.83 0.36 -5.33
N ALA A 101 41.57 1.27 -4.66
CA ALA A 101 42.08 1.02 -3.32
C ALA A 101 40.92 0.79 -2.34
N ARG A 102 41.21 0.01 -1.28
CA ARG A 102 40.26 -0.26 -0.19
C ARG A 102 40.91 0.18 1.12
N THR A 103 40.46 1.29 1.65
CA THR A 103 41.06 1.92 2.85
C THR A 103 40.50 1.37 4.16
N GLY A 104 39.79 0.24 4.15
CA GLY A 104 39.21 -0.33 5.37
C GLY A 104 38.01 0.42 5.93
N THR A 105 37.47 1.42 5.21
CA THR A 105 36.18 2.06 5.58
C THR A 105 35.06 1.02 5.48
N GLY A 106 34.08 1.06 6.38
CA GLY A 106 32.95 0.16 6.41
C GLY A 106 32.04 0.25 5.17
N ALA A 107 31.03 -0.60 5.09
CA ALA A 107 30.05 -0.57 4.02
C ALA A 107 29.16 0.69 4.10
N SER A 108 28.66 1.16 2.96
CA SER A 108 27.54 2.09 2.93
C SER A 108 26.24 1.36 3.23
N VAL A 109 25.45 1.84 4.18
CA VAL A 109 24.16 1.26 4.56
C VAL A 109 23.04 2.05 3.90
N ILE A 110 22.27 1.39 3.03
CA ILE A 110 21.14 2.00 2.33
C ILE A 110 19.85 1.44 2.90
N ILE A 111 19.03 2.30 3.52
CA ILE A 111 17.69 1.96 3.98
C ILE A 111 16.71 2.30 2.86
N SER A 112 16.09 1.27 2.27
CA SER A 112 15.16 1.40 1.15
C SER A 112 13.89 0.60 1.39
N PRO A 113 12.69 1.15 1.09
CA PRO A 113 11.41 0.55 1.52
C PRO A 113 10.94 -0.63 0.67
N LEU A 114 11.60 -0.94 -0.44
CA LEU A 114 11.05 -1.83 -1.47
C LEU A 114 12.06 -2.85 -1.96
N LEU A 115 11.67 -4.14 -1.90
CA LEU A 115 12.51 -5.26 -2.36
C LEU A 115 12.82 -5.20 -3.86
N ALA A 116 11.86 -4.78 -4.70
CA ALA A 116 12.07 -4.63 -6.13
C ALA A 116 13.12 -3.56 -6.44
N LEU A 117 13.04 -2.39 -5.77
CA LEU A 117 14.02 -1.33 -5.90
C LEU A 117 15.41 -1.79 -5.45
N MET A 118 15.50 -2.55 -4.35
CA MET A 118 16.78 -3.10 -3.89
C MET A 118 17.42 -4.03 -4.93
N ARG A 119 16.63 -4.87 -5.62
CA ARG A 119 17.15 -5.75 -6.69
C ARG A 119 17.71 -4.94 -7.86
N ASP A 120 16.97 -3.94 -8.33
CA ASP A 120 17.43 -3.07 -9.41
C ASP A 120 18.69 -2.27 -9.00
N GLN A 121 18.77 -1.85 -7.73
CA GLN A 121 19.94 -1.18 -7.15
C GLN A 121 21.16 -2.09 -7.07
N VAL A 122 20.99 -3.36 -6.64
CA VAL A 122 22.07 -4.36 -6.63
C VAL A 122 22.59 -4.59 -8.05
N ALA A 123 21.71 -4.85 -9.01
CA ALA A 123 22.10 -5.06 -10.40
C ALA A 123 22.81 -3.85 -11.02
N ALA A 124 22.42 -2.61 -10.63
CA ALA A 124 23.10 -1.40 -11.05
C ALA A 124 24.50 -1.26 -10.42
N ALA A 125 24.64 -1.60 -9.12
CA ALA A 125 25.90 -1.58 -8.39
C ALA A 125 26.90 -2.59 -8.97
N GLU A 126 26.47 -3.82 -9.24
CA GLU A 126 27.31 -4.88 -9.81
C GLU A 126 27.90 -4.50 -11.17
N ARG A 127 27.13 -3.81 -12.03
CA ARG A 127 27.65 -3.29 -13.31
C ARG A 127 28.82 -2.32 -13.14
N ALA A 128 28.84 -1.60 -12.02
CA ALA A 128 29.94 -0.66 -11.68
C ALA A 128 31.03 -1.30 -10.79
N GLY A 129 31.02 -2.62 -10.65
CA GLY A 129 31.99 -3.33 -9.81
C GLY A 129 31.83 -3.11 -8.31
N ILE A 130 30.67 -2.59 -7.87
CA ILE A 130 30.31 -2.36 -6.47
C ILE A 130 29.67 -3.65 -5.93
N ARG A 131 30.21 -4.20 -4.86
CA ARG A 131 29.68 -5.39 -4.21
C ARG A 131 28.52 -5.02 -3.28
N ALA A 132 27.30 -5.18 -3.76
CA ALA A 132 26.08 -4.88 -3.04
C ALA A 132 25.39 -6.15 -2.55
N MET A 133 24.92 -6.11 -1.30
CA MET A 133 24.14 -7.19 -0.69
C MET A 133 22.85 -6.67 -0.08
N THR A 134 21.86 -7.53 0.11
CA THR A 134 20.58 -7.19 0.72
C THR A 134 20.31 -7.98 1.99
N MET A 135 19.75 -7.32 3.01
CA MET A 135 19.17 -7.98 4.18
C MET A 135 17.68 -7.69 4.25
N ASN A 136 16.86 -8.70 3.96
CA ASN A 136 15.40 -8.57 3.89
C ASN A 136 14.70 -9.82 4.44
N SER A 137 13.36 -9.91 4.29
CA SER A 137 12.58 -11.04 4.81
C SER A 137 12.75 -12.34 4.03
N ALA A 138 13.23 -12.25 2.80
CA ALA A 138 13.36 -13.44 1.93
C ALA A 138 14.67 -14.21 2.20
N ASN A 139 15.70 -13.56 2.78
CA ASN A 139 17.04 -14.16 2.96
C ASN A 139 17.51 -14.24 4.43
N VAL A 140 16.60 -14.43 5.36
CA VAL A 140 16.91 -14.47 6.82
C VAL A 140 17.97 -15.53 7.17
N THR A 141 18.01 -16.65 6.45
CA THR A 141 18.98 -17.73 6.66
C THR A 141 20.41 -17.38 6.26
N GLN A 142 20.60 -16.32 5.48
CA GLN A 142 21.92 -15.87 5.00
C GLN A 142 22.51 -14.72 5.83
N TRP A 143 21.79 -14.24 6.85
CA TRP A 143 22.21 -13.03 7.57
C TRP A 143 23.54 -13.13 8.28
N GLU A 144 23.84 -14.28 8.92
CA GLU A 144 25.11 -14.50 9.59
C GLU A 144 26.28 -14.45 8.61
N GLU A 145 26.11 -15.04 7.42
CA GLU A 145 27.09 -14.99 6.35
C GLU A 145 27.30 -13.57 5.82
N ILE A 146 26.20 -12.83 5.57
CA ILE A 146 26.26 -11.42 5.12
C ILE A 146 26.96 -10.56 6.17
N GLN A 147 26.69 -10.75 7.45
CA GLN A 147 27.37 -10.03 8.53
C GLN A 147 28.87 -10.29 8.57
N ALA A 148 29.28 -11.55 8.40
CA ALA A 148 30.69 -11.92 8.34
C ALA A 148 31.39 -11.25 7.14
N GLN A 149 30.76 -11.21 5.98
CA GLN A 149 31.29 -10.57 4.78
C GLN A 149 31.36 -9.03 4.94
N VAL A 150 30.36 -8.40 5.59
CA VAL A 150 30.39 -6.97 5.93
C VAL A 150 31.53 -6.68 6.90
N ALA A 151 31.68 -7.46 7.96
CA ALA A 151 32.77 -7.31 8.94
C ALA A 151 34.15 -7.55 8.31
N GLY A 152 34.26 -8.45 7.35
CA GLY A 152 35.45 -8.71 6.56
C GLY A 152 35.80 -7.66 5.52
N GLY A 153 34.95 -6.62 5.35
CA GLY A 153 35.14 -5.57 4.35
C GLY A 153 34.92 -6.04 2.91
N GLU A 154 34.25 -7.15 2.73
CA GLU A 154 33.95 -7.70 1.40
C GLU A 154 32.75 -7.08 0.72
N VAL A 155 31.90 -6.37 1.46
CA VAL A 155 30.69 -5.69 0.99
C VAL A 155 30.93 -4.19 0.93
N ASP A 156 30.57 -3.57 -0.19
CA ASP A 156 30.65 -2.11 -0.38
C ASP A 156 29.34 -1.42 -0.02
N VAL A 157 28.21 -2.05 -0.32
CA VAL A 157 26.87 -1.54 -0.07
C VAL A 157 26.01 -2.62 0.58
N LEU A 158 25.40 -2.31 1.72
CA LEU A 158 24.41 -3.12 2.37
C LEU A 158 23.03 -2.43 2.27
N LEU A 159 22.10 -3.05 1.53
CA LEU A 159 20.71 -2.60 1.45
C LEU A 159 19.88 -3.29 2.54
N VAL A 160 19.15 -2.49 3.32
CA VAL A 160 18.34 -2.95 4.45
C VAL A 160 16.92 -2.44 4.29
N SER A 161 15.92 -3.34 4.43
CA SER A 161 14.54 -2.88 4.48
C SER A 161 14.21 -2.28 5.86
N PRO A 162 13.40 -1.21 5.94
CA PRO A 162 13.10 -0.52 7.20
C PRO A 162 12.41 -1.41 8.23
N GLU A 163 11.66 -2.43 7.79
CA GLU A 163 11.03 -3.40 8.69
C GLU A 163 12.07 -4.20 9.50
N ARG A 164 13.34 -4.28 9.00
CA ARG A 164 14.43 -4.95 9.72
C ARG A 164 14.85 -4.18 10.96
N LEU A 165 14.76 -2.87 10.93
CA LEU A 165 15.07 -2.02 12.09
C LEU A 165 14.19 -2.35 13.31
N ASN A 166 13.01 -2.94 13.10
CA ASN A 166 12.12 -3.43 14.16
C ASN A 166 12.28 -4.92 14.48
N ASN A 167 13.13 -5.66 13.76
CA ASN A 167 13.44 -7.03 14.13
C ASN A 167 14.34 -7.06 15.37
N PRO A 168 13.96 -7.76 16.46
CA PRO A 168 14.74 -7.74 17.71
C PRO A 168 16.21 -8.16 17.53
N VAL A 169 16.47 -9.23 16.78
CA VAL A 169 17.85 -9.72 16.53
C VAL A 169 18.64 -8.69 15.73
N PHE A 170 18.06 -8.18 14.65
CA PHE A 170 18.75 -7.17 13.84
C PHE A 170 19.01 -5.88 14.63
N ARG A 171 18.02 -5.41 15.39
CA ARG A 171 18.12 -4.17 16.18
C ARG A 171 19.16 -4.27 17.29
N ASP A 172 19.17 -5.40 18.02
CA ASP A 172 19.95 -5.53 19.25
C ASP A 172 21.38 -6.09 18.97
N GLU A 173 21.58 -6.87 17.91
CA GLU A 173 22.84 -7.53 17.59
C GLU A 173 23.56 -6.94 16.36
N VAL A 174 22.82 -6.56 15.30
CA VAL A 174 23.43 -6.16 14.01
C VAL A 174 23.56 -4.66 13.88
N LEU A 175 22.49 -3.93 14.19
CA LEU A 175 22.40 -2.48 13.97
C LEU A 175 23.49 -1.68 14.71
N PRO A 176 23.86 -1.99 15.98
CA PRO A 176 24.92 -1.27 16.67
C PRO A 176 26.27 -1.39 15.97
N HIS A 177 26.61 -2.59 15.46
CA HIS A 177 27.86 -2.81 14.71
C HIS A 177 27.86 -2.07 13.37
N LEU A 178 26.74 -2.11 12.65
CA LEU A 178 26.59 -1.35 11.39
C LEU A 178 26.69 0.16 11.62
N ALA A 179 26.09 0.68 12.69
CA ALA A 179 26.12 2.09 13.01
C ALA A 179 27.56 2.61 13.20
N VAL A 180 28.38 1.88 13.96
CA VAL A 180 29.78 2.26 14.26
C VAL A 180 30.68 2.13 13.03
N SER A 181 30.45 1.15 12.14
CA SER A 181 31.31 0.85 11.00
C SER A 181 30.87 1.49 9.68
N ALA A 182 29.68 2.06 9.59
CA ALA A 182 29.14 2.60 8.34
C ALA A 182 29.99 3.74 7.77
N ALA A 183 30.41 3.62 6.50
CA ALA A 183 31.08 4.69 5.79
C ALA A 183 30.13 5.82 5.38
N LEU A 184 28.90 5.46 5.03
CA LEU A 184 27.82 6.34 4.61
C LEU A 184 26.48 5.69 5.01
N VAL A 185 25.53 6.45 5.50
CA VAL A 185 24.14 6.02 5.67
C VAL A 185 23.27 6.73 4.65
N VAL A 186 22.48 5.96 3.92
CA VAL A 186 21.53 6.48 2.93
C VAL A 186 20.11 6.12 3.35
N ILE A 187 19.24 7.11 3.36
CA ILE A 187 17.81 6.96 3.63
C ILE A 187 17.08 7.27 2.32
N ASP A 188 16.73 6.23 1.61
CA ASP A 188 15.98 6.38 0.38
C ASP A 188 14.48 6.50 0.67
N GLU A 189 13.76 7.26 -0.16
CA GLU A 189 12.35 7.64 0.06
C GLU A 189 12.11 8.25 1.46
N ALA A 190 12.96 9.19 1.83
CA ALA A 190 13.00 9.81 3.16
C ALA A 190 11.68 10.49 3.58
N HIS A 191 10.75 10.78 2.66
CA HIS A 191 9.42 11.26 3.00
C HIS A 191 8.63 10.29 3.90
N CYS A 192 8.99 8.99 3.91
CA CYS A 192 8.39 8.00 4.81
C CYS A 192 8.75 8.19 6.30
N ILE A 193 9.78 9.00 6.61
CA ILE A 193 10.15 9.33 8.00
C ILE A 193 9.16 10.31 8.61
N SER A 194 8.70 11.26 7.81
CA SER A 194 7.86 12.35 8.27
C SER A 194 6.46 11.88 8.62
N ASP A 195 5.95 12.25 9.78
CA ASP A 195 4.56 12.05 10.18
C ASP A 195 3.56 12.76 9.22
N TRP A 196 4.07 13.71 8.45
CA TRP A 196 3.34 14.49 7.47
C TRP A 196 3.45 13.93 6.05
N GLY A 197 4.27 12.89 5.87
CA GLY A 197 4.42 12.21 4.59
C GLY A 197 3.16 11.42 4.25
N HIS A 198 2.78 11.44 2.97
CA HIS A 198 1.62 10.69 2.47
C HIS A 198 1.77 9.15 2.61
N ASP A 199 2.98 8.64 2.77
CA ASP A 199 3.32 7.22 2.99
C ASP A 199 4.13 7.05 4.29
N PHE A 200 3.62 7.61 5.40
CA PHE A 200 4.26 7.45 6.69
C PHE A 200 4.35 5.99 7.10
N ARG A 201 5.57 5.55 7.44
CA ARG A 201 5.86 4.20 7.90
C ARG A 201 6.49 4.22 9.29
N PRO A 202 5.85 3.66 10.32
CA PRO A 202 6.40 3.62 11.67
C PRO A 202 7.81 3.03 11.73
N ASP A 203 8.12 2.07 10.84
CA ASP A 203 9.43 1.44 10.76
C ASP A 203 10.56 2.44 10.46
N TYR A 204 10.27 3.52 9.72
CA TYR A 204 11.25 4.60 9.41
C TYR A 204 11.60 5.47 10.61
N ARG A 205 10.74 5.61 11.60
CA ARG A 205 11.06 6.39 12.82
C ARG A 205 12.23 5.80 13.61
N ARG A 206 12.51 4.51 13.45
CA ARG A 206 13.71 3.86 14.02
C ARG A 206 15.01 4.37 13.42
N ILE A 207 14.97 5.01 12.27
CA ILE A 207 16.15 5.63 11.66
C ILE A 207 16.73 6.71 12.59
N ALA A 208 15.89 7.45 13.31
CA ALA A 208 16.37 8.42 14.30
C ALA A 208 17.27 7.76 15.38
N THR A 209 16.91 6.53 15.82
CA THR A 209 17.74 5.75 16.76
C THR A 209 19.07 5.32 16.12
N LEU A 210 19.05 4.92 14.85
CA LEU A 210 20.27 4.59 14.11
C LEU A 210 21.16 5.83 14.00
N LEU A 211 20.59 6.97 13.59
CA LEU A 211 21.32 8.23 13.41
C LEU A 211 21.96 8.72 14.71
N ALA A 212 21.30 8.51 15.86
CA ALA A 212 21.83 8.85 17.18
C ALA A 212 23.02 7.97 17.59
N GLY A 213 23.14 6.76 17.05
CA GLY A 213 24.26 5.84 17.31
C GLY A 213 25.45 6.00 16.36
N LEU A 214 25.36 6.88 15.34
CA LEU A 214 26.44 7.07 14.38
C LEU A 214 27.61 7.86 15.01
N PRO A 215 28.86 7.53 14.65
CA PRO A 215 30.01 8.34 15.00
C PRO A 215 29.86 9.80 14.49
N PRO A 216 30.44 10.77 15.19
CA PRO A 216 30.49 12.15 14.69
C PRO A 216 31.07 12.20 13.27
N ARG A 217 30.53 13.07 12.41
CA ARG A 217 30.93 13.24 11.01
C ARG A 217 30.73 12.01 10.12
N THR A 218 29.89 11.02 10.51
CA THR A 218 29.42 10.00 9.57
C THR A 218 28.46 10.67 8.58
N PRO A 219 28.77 10.67 7.26
CA PRO A 219 27.90 11.30 6.28
C PRO A 219 26.56 10.56 6.18
N VAL A 220 25.50 11.33 6.06
CA VAL A 220 24.13 10.79 5.90
C VAL A 220 23.49 11.46 4.70
N LEU A 221 22.94 10.67 3.78
CA LEU A 221 22.16 11.14 2.66
C LEU A 221 20.70 10.74 2.80
N ALA A 222 19.80 11.70 2.84
CA ALA A 222 18.37 11.45 2.66
C ALA A 222 17.95 11.82 1.23
N THR A 223 17.21 10.93 0.55
CA THR A 223 16.72 11.17 -0.81
C THR A 223 15.23 11.00 -0.90
N THR A 224 14.56 11.87 -1.65
CA THR A 224 13.13 11.73 -1.95
C THR A 224 12.77 12.44 -3.26
N ALA A 225 11.65 12.06 -3.87
CA ALA A 225 11.11 12.73 -5.04
C ALA A 225 9.91 13.65 -4.71
N THR A 226 9.32 13.52 -3.55
CA THR A 226 8.00 14.07 -3.22
C THR A 226 7.95 14.58 -1.78
N ALA A 227 8.72 15.60 -1.50
CA ALA A 227 8.66 16.29 -0.22
C ALA A 227 8.36 17.77 -0.46
N ASN A 228 7.22 18.25 0.05
CA ASN A 228 6.94 19.67 0.14
C ASN A 228 7.85 20.32 1.19
N ARG A 229 7.77 21.64 1.33
CA ARG A 229 8.64 22.40 2.25
C ARG A 229 8.53 21.87 3.71
N ARG A 230 7.32 21.55 4.15
CA ARG A 230 7.05 21.04 5.51
C ARG A 230 7.71 19.68 5.77
N VAL A 231 7.50 18.73 4.85
CA VAL A 231 8.11 17.38 4.92
C VAL A 231 9.64 17.49 4.86
N SER A 232 10.17 18.36 4.01
CA SER A 232 11.63 18.61 3.90
C SER A 232 12.21 19.18 5.19
N ALA A 233 11.50 20.10 5.84
CA ALA A 233 11.94 20.68 7.12
C ALA A 233 11.92 19.62 8.24
N ASP A 234 10.89 18.80 8.32
CA ASP A 234 10.80 17.69 9.30
C ASP A 234 11.94 16.66 9.10
N ILE A 235 12.21 16.27 7.86
CA ILE A 235 13.33 15.37 7.55
C ILE A 235 14.67 16.02 7.96
N ALA A 236 14.89 17.29 7.62
CA ALA A 236 16.12 18.01 7.96
C ALA A 236 16.30 18.12 9.49
N GLU A 237 15.23 18.38 10.24
CA GLU A 237 15.24 18.40 11.70
C GLU A 237 15.63 17.01 12.27
N GLN A 238 15.05 15.95 11.76
CA GLN A 238 15.39 14.60 12.20
C GLN A 238 16.81 14.18 11.83
N LEU A 239 17.34 14.65 10.71
CA LEU A 239 18.74 14.48 10.36
C LEU A 239 19.65 15.30 11.29
N GLY A 240 19.24 16.47 11.74
CA GLY A 240 19.99 17.36 12.62
C GLY A 240 19.89 17.03 14.11
N ALA A 241 18.78 16.43 14.56
CA ALA A 241 18.49 16.16 15.97
C ALA A 241 19.51 15.24 16.69
N SER A 242 20.36 14.54 15.95
CA SER A 242 21.43 13.72 16.54
C SER A 242 22.66 14.54 16.99
N LEU A 243 22.66 15.84 16.78
CA LEU A 243 23.82 16.74 17.04
C LEU A 243 23.74 17.51 18.34
N ASP A 244 22.62 17.44 19.07
CA ASP A 244 22.42 18.17 20.35
C ASP A 244 23.29 17.66 21.52
N ALA A 245 24.17 16.71 21.29
CA ALA A 245 24.98 16.14 22.38
C ALA A 245 26.36 16.78 22.57
N ALA A 246 26.86 17.64 21.72
CA ALA A 246 28.10 18.41 22.01
C ALA A 246 28.43 19.47 20.97
N GLY A 247 28.45 20.70 21.38
CA GLY A 247 29.45 21.70 20.93
C GLY A 247 29.14 22.47 19.65
N ALA A 248 29.08 23.66 19.83
CA ALA A 248 29.38 24.96 19.23
C ALA A 248 29.61 25.13 17.72
N ASP A 249 29.64 24.11 16.90
CA ASP A 249 29.69 24.25 15.42
C ASP A 249 28.49 23.48 14.84
N GLY A 250 27.33 24.15 14.76
CA GLY A 250 26.11 23.61 14.17
C GLY A 250 26.30 23.26 12.70
N GLU A 251 26.67 22.02 12.40
CA GLU A 251 26.69 21.51 11.04
C GLU A 251 25.25 21.48 10.50
N GLN A 252 24.90 22.48 9.74
CA GLN A 252 23.63 22.53 9.03
C GLN A 252 23.54 21.40 8.01
N VAL A 253 22.38 20.74 7.94
CA VAL A 253 22.07 19.76 6.89
C VAL A 253 22.02 20.48 5.55
N LEU A 254 22.79 20.02 4.56
CA LEU A 254 22.69 20.56 3.20
C LEU A 254 21.37 20.14 2.57
N VAL A 255 20.48 21.07 2.25
CA VAL A 255 19.21 20.80 1.60
C VAL A 255 19.26 21.22 0.13
N LEU A 256 19.19 20.26 -0.79
CA LEU A 256 19.16 20.50 -2.24
C LEU A 256 17.77 20.20 -2.78
N ARG A 257 17.06 21.23 -3.22
CA ARG A 257 15.73 21.12 -3.83
C ARG A 257 15.77 21.62 -5.27
N GLY A 258 15.55 20.71 -6.23
CA GLY A 258 15.50 21.07 -7.64
C GLY A 258 14.08 21.17 -8.17
N THR A 259 13.99 21.47 -9.47
CA THR A 259 12.68 21.51 -10.16
C THR A 259 12.00 20.15 -10.21
N LEU A 260 10.69 20.16 -10.02
CA LEU A 260 9.82 19.01 -10.19
C LEU A 260 9.20 18.96 -11.60
N GLU A 261 9.60 19.84 -12.49
CA GLU A 261 9.16 19.87 -13.88
C GLU A 261 9.51 18.59 -14.64
N ARG A 262 8.55 18.10 -15.40
CA ARG A 262 8.67 16.93 -16.26
C ARG A 262 8.06 17.22 -17.64
N GLY A 263 8.90 17.75 -18.56
CA GLY A 263 8.46 18.13 -19.91
C GLY A 263 7.90 16.97 -20.74
N SER A 264 8.30 15.73 -20.43
CA SER A 264 7.82 14.53 -21.11
C SER A 264 6.39 14.10 -20.72
N LEU A 265 5.83 14.64 -19.63
CA LEU A 265 4.51 14.24 -19.14
C LEU A 265 3.41 15.14 -19.73
N HIS A 266 2.50 14.54 -20.48
CA HIS A 266 1.30 15.15 -21.02
C HIS A 266 0.11 14.79 -20.13
N LEU A 267 -0.26 15.69 -19.22
CA LEU A 267 -1.28 15.45 -18.20
C LEU A 267 -2.67 15.85 -18.70
N GLY A 268 -3.68 14.99 -18.46
CA GLY A 268 -5.07 15.29 -18.76
C GLY A 268 -6.03 14.72 -17.73
N VAL A 269 -7.21 15.33 -17.63
CA VAL A 269 -8.33 14.84 -16.81
C VAL A 269 -9.55 14.72 -17.68
N ARG A 270 -10.19 13.56 -17.68
CA ARG A 270 -11.45 13.33 -18.39
C ARG A 270 -12.56 13.05 -17.39
N MET A 271 -13.46 14.01 -17.23
CA MET A 271 -14.67 13.85 -16.42
C MET A 271 -15.71 13.08 -17.21
N LEU A 272 -16.16 11.93 -16.69
CA LEU A 272 -17.18 11.08 -17.29
C LEU A 272 -18.27 10.77 -16.25
N PRO A 273 -19.54 10.59 -16.68
CA PRO A 273 -20.67 10.58 -15.76
C PRO A 273 -20.68 9.40 -14.79
N ASP A 274 -20.21 8.23 -15.21
CA ASP A 274 -20.31 6.98 -14.45
C ASP A 274 -19.15 6.01 -14.73
N VAL A 275 -19.12 4.94 -13.98
CA VAL A 275 -18.08 3.88 -14.09
C VAL A 275 -18.08 3.22 -15.47
N ALA A 276 -19.26 2.98 -16.05
CA ALA A 276 -19.35 2.31 -17.36
C ALA A 276 -18.76 3.19 -18.46
N SER A 277 -19.06 4.47 -18.46
CA SER A 277 -18.48 5.45 -19.37
C SER A 277 -16.96 5.56 -19.21
N ARG A 278 -16.45 5.54 -17.96
CA ARG A 278 -15.00 5.55 -17.70
C ARG A 278 -14.34 4.27 -18.20
N LEU A 279 -14.97 3.10 -18.00
CA LEU A 279 -14.43 1.80 -18.43
C LEU A 279 -14.47 1.67 -19.97
N ALA A 280 -15.53 2.12 -20.61
CA ALA A 280 -15.65 2.16 -22.07
C ALA A 280 -14.56 3.06 -22.68
N TRP A 281 -14.38 4.27 -22.13
CA TRP A 281 -13.34 5.19 -22.57
C TRP A 281 -11.94 4.60 -22.38
N LEU A 282 -11.67 4.02 -21.22
CA LEU A 282 -10.39 3.36 -20.91
C LEU A 282 -10.11 2.24 -21.91
N THR A 283 -11.11 1.42 -22.24
CA THR A 283 -10.98 0.31 -23.19
C THR A 283 -10.62 0.81 -24.59
N ALA A 284 -11.30 1.84 -25.07
CA ALA A 284 -10.99 2.47 -26.34
C ALA A 284 -9.57 3.08 -26.33
N TYR A 285 -9.23 3.83 -25.28
CA TYR A 285 -7.92 4.46 -25.15
C TYR A 285 -6.78 3.44 -25.16
N VAL A 286 -6.83 2.39 -24.34
CA VAL A 286 -5.73 1.42 -24.19
C VAL A 286 -5.51 0.61 -25.49
N ARG A 287 -6.53 0.40 -26.28
CA ARG A 287 -6.40 -0.25 -27.59
C ARG A 287 -5.52 0.53 -28.57
N TYR A 288 -5.61 1.86 -28.56
CA TYR A 288 -4.95 2.75 -29.52
C TYR A 288 -3.73 3.49 -28.95
N ALA A 289 -3.58 3.57 -27.63
CA ALA A 289 -2.43 4.21 -27.01
C ALA A 289 -1.11 3.61 -27.51
N HIS A 290 -0.06 4.40 -27.67
CA HIS A 290 1.24 3.88 -28.08
C HIS A 290 2.00 3.25 -26.91
N GLY A 291 2.84 2.25 -27.20
CA GLY A 291 3.72 1.62 -26.22
C GLY A 291 2.97 0.86 -25.11
N SER A 292 3.61 0.65 -23.98
CA SER A 292 3.04 -0.01 -22.81
C SER A 292 2.82 0.97 -21.65
N GLY A 293 1.93 0.62 -20.72
CA GLY A 293 1.54 1.53 -19.65
C GLY A 293 1.14 0.87 -18.34
N ILE A 294 0.67 1.68 -17.41
CA ILE A 294 0.10 1.26 -16.14
C ILE A 294 -1.30 1.87 -16.01
N ILE A 295 -2.26 1.07 -15.56
CA ILE A 295 -3.60 1.49 -15.21
C ILE A 295 -3.76 1.37 -13.70
N TYR A 296 -3.84 2.49 -12.99
CA TYR A 296 -4.04 2.49 -11.54
C TYR A 296 -5.53 2.44 -11.18
N CYS A 297 -5.86 1.57 -10.24
CA CYS A 297 -7.17 1.46 -9.61
C CYS A 297 -7.04 1.63 -8.09
N LEU A 298 -8.10 2.13 -7.45
CA LEU A 298 -8.07 2.41 -6.01
C LEU A 298 -8.18 1.15 -5.14
N THR A 299 -8.84 0.09 -5.65
CA THR A 299 -9.08 -1.15 -4.91
C THR A 299 -8.57 -2.37 -5.65
N VAL A 300 -8.32 -3.45 -4.91
CA VAL A 300 -7.89 -4.73 -5.48
C VAL A 300 -8.96 -5.30 -6.40
N SER A 301 -10.22 -5.24 -5.99
CA SER A 301 -11.35 -5.75 -6.78
C SER A 301 -11.52 -4.97 -8.08
N ALA A 302 -11.44 -3.64 -8.03
CA ALA A 302 -11.49 -2.81 -9.24
C ALA A 302 -10.35 -3.15 -10.22
N ALA A 303 -9.13 -3.38 -9.72
CA ALA A 303 -8.01 -3.75 -10.58
C ALA A 303 -8.22 -5.13 -11.25
N GLN A 304 -8.79 -6.09 -10.55
CA GLN A 304 -9.13 -7.40 -11.09
C GLN A 304 -10.23 -7.32 -12.15
N GLU A 305 -11.33 -6.62 -11.84
CA GLU A 305 -12.48 -6.45 -12.74
C GLU A 305 -12.10 -5.70 -14.02
N VAL A 306 -11.28 -4.64 -13.92
CA VAL A 306 -10.76 -3.90 -15.09
C VAL A 306 -9.86 -4.78 -15.94
N ALA A 307 -8.96 -5.56 -15.31
CA ALA A 307 -8.09 -6.47 -16.06
C ALA A 307 -8.88 -7.57 -16.78
N GLU A 308 -9.91 -8.12 -16.15
CA GLU A 308 -10.80 -9.10 -16.77
C GLU A 308 -11.58 -8.50 -17.94
N HIS A 309 -12.13 -7.30 -17.78
CA HIS A 309 -12.85 -6.60 -18.84
C HIS A 309 -11.94 -6.29 -20.04
N LEU A 310 -10.76 -5.75 -19.82
CA LEU A 310 -9.81 -5.43 -20.88
C LEU A 310 -9.33 -6.68 -21.62
N ARG A 311 -9.10 -7.79 -20.92
CA ARG A 311 -8.75 -9.09 -21.54
C ARG A 311 -9.89 -9.63 -22.40
N ALA A 312 -11.13 -9.56 -21.91
CA ALA A 312 -12.32 -9.93 -22.67
C ALA A 312 -12.49 -9.06 -23.92
N ALA A 313 -12.03 -7.80 -23.86
CA ALA A 313 -11.98 -6.88 -24.99
C ALA A 313 -10.76 -7.09 -25.92
N GLY A 314 -9.95 -8.13 -25.71
CA GLY A 314 -8.79 -8.49 -26.54
C GLY A 314 -7.53 -7.69 -26.25
N VAL A 315 -7.41 -7.06 -25.08
CA VAL A 315 -6.21 -6.33 -24.66
C VAL A 315 -5.37 -7.19 -23.72
N GLU A 316 -4.10 -7.38 -24.01
CA GLU A 316 -3.17 -8.15 -23.17
C GLU A 316 -2.77 -7.34 -21.94
N VAL A 317 -3.47 -7.55 -20.84
CA VAL A 317 -3.21 -6.92 -19.54
C VAL A 317 -3.23 -7.93 -18.41
N ALA A 318 -2.56 -7.60 -17.30
CA ALA A 318 -2.58 -8.40 -16.09
C ALA A 318 -2.87 -7.55 -14.86
N ALA A 319 -3.55 -8.12 -13.85
CA ALA A 319 -3.78 -7.47 -12.57
C ALA A 319 -2.56 -7.61 -11.67
N TYR A 320 -2.11 -6.49 -11.09
CA TYR A 320 -0.98 -6.42 -10.16
C TYR A 320 -1.43 -5.75 -8.85
N THR A 321 -1.60 -6.54 -7.80
CA THR A 321 -2.18 -6.06 -6.54
C THR A 321 -1.37 -6.50 -5.31
N GLY A 322 -1.76 -6.02 -4.14
CA GLY A 322 -1.19 -6.47 -2.88
C GLY A 322 -1.39 -7.97 -2.59
N GLN A 323 -2.37 -8.61 -3.25
CA GLN A 323 -2.69 -10.02 -3.10
C GLN A 323 -1.95 -10.94 -4.09
N THR A 324 -1.31 -10.37 -5.12
CA THR A 324 -0.47 -11.12 -6.06
C THR A 324 0.77 -11.63 -5.33
N ASP A 325 1.12 -12.91 -5.49
CA ASP A 325 2.30 -13.48 -4.84
C ASP A 325 3.62 -12.90 -5.38
N ALA A 326 4.72 -13.08 -4.63
CA ALA A 326 5.98 -12.42 -4.95
C ALA A 326 6.58 -12.88 -6.29
N ALA A 327 6.52 -14.17 -6.61
CA ALA A 327 7.06 -14.70 -7.85
C ALA A 327 6.26 -14.23 -9.07
N GLU A 328 4.93 -14.19 -8.92
CA GLU A 328 4.04 -13.69 -9.97
C GLU A 328 4.24 -12.18 -10.18
N ARG A 329 4.45 -11.39 -9.12
CA ARG A 329 4.78 -9.96 -9.27
C ARG A 329 6.05 -9.75 -10.08
N GLU A 330 7.11 -10.51 -9.78
CA GLU A 330 8.38 -10.42 -10.49
C GLU A 330 8.20 -10.76 -11.97
N ARG A 331 7.47 -11.81 -12.28
CA ARG A 331 7.14 -12.21 -13.67
C ARG A 331 6.38 -11.10 -14.40
N LEU A 332 5.36 -10.51 -13.77
CA LEU A 332 4.54 -9.46 -14.37
C LEU A 332 5.34 -8.16 -14.59
N GLU A 333 6.25 -7.82 -13.70
CA GLU A 333 7.17 -6.69 -13.85
C GLU A 333 8.10 -6.90 -15.06
N GLU A 334 8.65 -8.12 -15.22
CA GLU A 334 9.48 -8.47 -16.37
C GLU A 334 8.66 -8.51 -17.69
N ASP A 335 7.42 -9.01 -17.64
CA ASP A 335 6.52 -9.01 -18.78
C ASP A 335 6.24 -7.59 -19.28
N LEU A 336 6.00 -6.65 -18.36
CA LEU A 336 5.82 -5.25 -18.72
C LEU A 336 7.12 -4.62 -19.22
N LYS A 337 8.27 -4.86 -18.54
CA LYS A 337 9.59 -4.35 -18.97
C LYS A 337 9.93 -4.82 -20.40
N ALA A 338 9.61 -6.05 -20.73
CA ALA A 338 9.85 -6.65 -22.05
C ALA A 338 8.74 -6.36 -23.10
N ASN A 339 7.74 -5.54 -22.77
CA ASN A 339 6.58 -5.24 -23.64
C ASN A 339 5.78 -6.50 -24.06
N ARG A 340 5.76 -7.55 -23.22
CA ARG A 340 4.93 -8.74 -23.44
C ARG A 340 3.48 -8.54 -23.06
N VAL A 341 3.20 -7.57 -22.20
CA VAL A 341 1.86 -7.11 -21.85
C VAL A 341 1.70 -5.64 -22.22
N ARG A 342 0.49 -5.27 -22.62
CA ARG A 342 0.13 -3.90 -22.97
C ARG A 342 0.13 -2.97 -21.77
N ALA A 343 -0.42 -3.45 -20.66
CA ALA A 343 -0.42 -2.72 -19.41
C ALA A 343 -0.55 -3.65 -18.19
N LEU A 344 -0.07 -3.18 -17.04
CA LEU A 344 -0.47 -3.72 -15.75
C LEU A 344 -1.61 -2.89 -15.19
N VAL A 345 -2.69 -3.56 -14.78
CA VAL A 345 -3.79 -2.96 -14.02
C VAL A 345 -3.47 -3.12 -12.55
N ALA A 346 -3.10 -2.03 -11.89
CA ALA A 346 -2.45 -2.09 -10.60
C ALA A 346 -3.14 -1.24 -9.54
N THR A 347 -3.00 -1.65 -8.29
CA THR A 347 -3.20 -0.76 -7.14
C THR A 347 -1.89 -0.03 -6.80
N SER A 348 -1.87 0.75 -5.71
CA SER A 348 -0.64 1.31 -5.16
C SER A 348 0.43 0.25 -4.81
N ALA A 349 0.11 -1.04 -4.90
CA ALA A 349 1.07 -2.15 -4.75
C ALA A 349 2.16 -2.15 -5.84
N LEU A 350 1.86 -1.71 -7.08
CA LEU A 350 2.88 -1.35 -8.06
C LEU A 350 3.41 0.03 -7.66
N GLY A 351 4.05 0.03 -6.52
CA GLY A 351 4.49 1.19 -5.81
C GLY A 351 5.86 1.69 -6.26
N MET A 352 6.49 2.54 -5.44
CA MET A 352 7.84 3.06 -5.63
C MET A 352 8.80 1.95 -6.09
N GLY A 353 9.81 2.30 -6.88
CA GLY A 353 10.88 1.37 -7.28
C GLY A 353 10.71 0.65 -8.62
N PHE A 354 9.52 0.54 -9.18
CA PHE A 354 9.38 0.02 -10.56
C PHE A 354 9.89 1.04 -11.57
N ASP A 355 10.84 0.65 -12.39
CA ASP A 355 11.43 1.48 -13.45
C ASP A 355 11.32 0.83 -14.81
N LYS A 356 10.71 1.56 -15.76
CA LYS A 356 10.62 1.23 -17.17
C LYS A 356 10.78 2.52 -17.97
N PRO A 357 11.96 2.75 -18.57
CA PRO A 357 12.27 4.02 -19.24
C PRO A 357 11.29 4.38 -20.37
N ASP A 358 10.83 3.41 -21.12
CA ASP A 358 9.93 3.55 -22.28
C ASP A 358 8.43 3.42 -21.91
N LEU A 359 8.04 3.65 -20.64
CA LEU A 359 6.65 3.65 -20.23
C LEU A 359 5.91 4.84 -20.88
N ALA A 360 4.98 4.53 -21.77
CA ALA A 360 4.38 5.51 -22.68
C ALA A 360 3.09 6.13 -22.13
N PHE A 361 2.36 5.44 -21.26
CA PHE A 361 1.15 5.99 -20.65
C PHE A 361 0.92 5.53 -19.20
N VAL A 362 0.19 6.36 -18.46
CA VAL A 362 -0.38 6.03 -17.14
C VAL A 362 -1.83 6.50 -17.13
N VAL A 363 -2.75 5.61 -16.78
CA VAL A 363 -4.17 5.97 -16.61
C VAL A 363 -4.59 5.66 -15.17
N HIS A 364 -5.31 6.60 -14.55
CA HIS A 364 -5.94 6.39 -13.25
C HIS A 364 -7.43 6.22 -13.43
N LEU A 365 -7.97 5.07 -13.08
CA LEU A 365 -9.40 4.83 -12.94
C LEU A 365 -9.77 5.02 -11.46
N GLY A 366 -10.20 6.24 -11.14
CA GLY A 366 -10.31 6.77 -9.78
C GLY A 366 -9.07 7.56 -9.37
N ALA A 367 -9.28 8.68 -8.69
CA ALA A 367 -8.21 9.57 -8.25
C ALA A 367 -7.54 9.07 -6.96
N PRO A 368 -6.22 9.09 -6.84
CA PRO A 368 -5.55 8.88 -5.56
C PRO A 368 -5.92 10.01 -4.59
N SER A 369 -5.77 9.76 -3.28
CA SER A 369 -6.21 10.67 -2.22
C SER A 369 -5.38 11.94 -2.09
N SER A 370 -4.27 12.08 -2.84
CA SER A 370 -3.43 13.27 -2.78
C SER A 370 -2.71 13.56 -4.09
N PRO A 371 -2.45 14.85 -4.40
CA PRO A 371 -1.62 15.24 -5.55
C PRO A 371 -0.18 14.72 -5.45
N VAL A 372 0.32 14.50 -4.24
CA VAL A 372 1.67 13.95 -3.99
C VAL A 372 1.73 12.50 -4.44
N SER A 373 0.78 11.67 -4.00
CA SER A 373 0.66 10.27 -4.46
C SER A 373 0.43 10.20 -5.97
N TYR A 374 -0.39 11.10 -6.51
CA TYR A 374 -0.60 11.19 -7.95
C TYR A 374 0.70 11.50 -8.69
N TYR A 375 1.46 12.53 -8.26
CA TYR A 375 2.73 12.89 -8.88
C TYR A 375 3.77 11.77 -8.83
N GLN A 376 3.83 10.99 -7.75
CA GLN A 376 4.70 9.81 -7.67
C GLN A 376 4.33 8.73 -8.67
N GLN A 377 3.03 8.46 -8.85
CA GLN A 377 2.53 7.42 -9.75
C GLN A 377 2.75 7.83 -11.21
N VAL A 378 2.41 9.05 -11.58
CA VAL A 378 2.63 9.57 -12.93
C VAL A 378 4.10 9.74 -13.28
N GLY A 379 4.93 10.02 -12.27
CA GLY A 379 6.38 10.15 -12.41
C GLY A 379 7.12 8.87 -12.87
N ARG A 380 6.42 7.75 -13.03
CA ARG A 380 6.97 6.51 -13.60
C ARG A 380 7.08 6.59 -15.11
N ALA A 381 6.13 7.27 -15.76
CA ALA A 381 6.13 7.45 -17.20
C ALA A 381 7.12 8.53 -17.66
N GLY A 382 7.48 8.51 -18.94
CA GLY A 382 8.25 9.56 -19.58
C GLY A 382 9.70 9.71 -19.11
N ARG A 383 10.34 8.64 -18.63
CA ARG A 383 11.74 8.70 -18.17
C ARG A 383 12.73 8.65 -19.32
N GLY A 384 12.47 7.79 -20.32
CA GLY A 384 13.31 7.59 -21.48
C GLY A 384 12.60 7.86 -22.80
N VAL A 385 11.39 8.42 -22.78
CA VAL A 385 10.64 8.84 -23.95
C VAL A 385 10.35 10.34 -23.90
N GLU A 386 10.24 10.98 -25.06
CA GLU A 386 9.97 12.41 -25.15
C GLU A 386 8.52 12.76 -24.77
N ARG A 387 7.58 11.81 -24.96
CA ARG A 387 6.16 11.97 -24.68
C ARG A 387 5.62 10.75 -23.94
N ALA A 388 4.98 10.99 -22.81
CA ALA A 388 4.17 10.01 -22.10
C ALA A 388 2.83 10.63 -21.71
N GLU A 389 1.74 9.95 -22.01
CA GLU A 389 0.39 10.43 -21.75
C GLU A 389 -0.07 9.97 -20.38
N VAL A 390 -0.62 10.90 -19.62
CA VAL A 390 -1.13 10.63 -18.28
C VAL A 390 -2.56 11.11 -18.17
N VAL A 391 -3.48 10.18 -17.96
CA VAL A 391 -4.91 10.49 -17.91
C VAL A 391 -5.50 10.11 -16.57
N LEU A 392 -6.23 11.04 -15.98
CA LEU A 392 -7.01 10.81 -14.78
C LEU A 392 -8.50 10.73 -15.13
N LEU A 393 -9.14 9.65 -14.73
CA LEU A 393 -10.58 9.39 -14.83
C LEU A 393 -11.19 9.38 -13.41
N PRO A 394 -11.48 10.54 -12.80
CA PRO A 394 -11.98 10.60 -11.43
C PRO A 394 -13.40 10.05 -11.32
N GLY A 395 -13.74 9.51 -10.15
CA GLY A 395 -15.05 8.95 -9.83
C GLY A 395 -15.72 9.65 -8.65
N GLN A 396 -17.04 9.65 -8.63
CA GLN A 396 -17.80 10.17 -7.49
C GLN A 396 -17.57 9.34 -6.22
N GLU A 397 -17.28 8.05 -6.38
CA GLU A 397 -16.98 7.09 -5.32
C GLU A 397 -15.60 7.26 -4.68
N ASP A 398 -14.68 7.99 -5.29
CA ASP A 398 -13.29 8.11 -4.84
C ASP A 398 -13.20 8.64 -3.41
N ARG A 399 -14.01 9.63 -3.05
CA ARG A 399 -14.05 10.20 -1.70
C ARG A 399 -14.42 9.19 -0.63
N ALA A 400 -15.44 8.37 -0.88
CA ALA A 400 -15.86 7.34 0.07
C ALA A 400 -14.76 6.28 0.29
N ILE A 401 -14.01 5.98 -0.77
CA ILE A 401 -12.84 5.08 -0.69
C ILE A 401 -11.73 5.74 0.13
N TRP A 402 -11.42 7.02 -0.08
CA TRP A 402 -10.42 7.76 0.70
C TRP A 402 -10.79 7.85 2.18
N GLU A 403 -12.06 8.13 2.50
CA GLU A 403 -12.58 8.17 3.88
C GLU A 403 -12.43 6.83 4.56
N TRP A 404 -12.75 5.75 3.83
CA TRP A 404 -12.58 4.40 4.36
C TRP A 404 -11.10 4.09 4.68
N PHE A 405 -10.16 4.38 3.78
CA PHE A 405 -8.73 4.23 4.06
C PHE A 405 -8.28 5.12 5.23
N GLY A 406 -8.79 6.35 5.30
CA GLY A 406 -8.52 7.27 6.40
C GLY A 406 -8.97 6.73 7.77
N SER A 407 -10.12 6.05 7.82
CA SER A 407 -10.65 5.42 9.04
C SER A 407 -9.80 4.28 9.60
N GLN A 408 -8.89 3.71 8.78
CA GLN A 408 -7.95 2.67 9.18
C GLN A 408 -6.68 3.23 9.87
N GLY A 409 -6.65 4.52 10.20
CA GLY A 409 -5.57 5.19 10.91
C GLY A 409 -5.31 4.66 12.33
N PHE A 410 -4.50 5.39 13.09
CA PHE A 410 -4.15 5.01 14.46
C PHE A 410 -5.42 4.88 15.33
N PRO A 411 -5.55 3.83 16.18
CA PRO A 411 -6.75 3.60 16.98
C PRO A 411 -7.01 4.70 18.02
N PRO A 412 -8.28 4.90 18.47
CA PRO A 412 -8.61 5.77 19.57
C PRO A 412 -7.92 5.37 20.87
N GLU A 413 -7.72 6.34 21.79
CA GLU A 413 -7.02 6.14 23.06
C GLU A 413 -7.53 4.94 23.87
N GLU A 414 -8.84 4.74 23.94
CA GLU A 414 -9.45 3.62 24.68
C GLU A 414 -8.94 2.26 24.18
N GLN A 415 -8.88 2.07 22.86
CA GLN A 415 -8.38 0.82 22.29
C GLN A 415 -6.88 0.62 22.51
N VAL A 416 -6.11 1.70 22.49
CA VAL A 416 -4.68 1.66 22.82
C VAL A 416 -4.47 1.29 24.28
N ARG A 417 -5.23 1.88 25.19
CA ARG A 417 -5.17 1.60 26.62
C ARG A 417 -5.42 0.13 26.93
N VAL A 418 -6.43 -0.49 26.34
CA VAL A 418 -6.72 -1.93 26.52
C VAL A 418 -5.48 -2.79 26.21
N VAL A 419 -4.73 -2.46 25.15
CA VAL A 419 -3.52 -3.20 24.79
C VAL A 419 -2.37 -2.95 25.77
N LEU A 420 -2.18 -1.69 26.16
CA LEU A 420 -1.12 -1.33 27.13
C LEU A 420 -1.38 -1.96 28.49
N ASP A 421 -2.63 -1.93 28.97
CA ASP A 421 -3.02 -2.52 30.26
C ASP A 421 -2.81 -4.04 30.25
N ALA A 422 -3.19 -4.74 29.18
CA ALA A 422 -2.97 -6.18 29.03
C ALA A 422 -1.47 -6.55 29.07
N LEU A 423 -0.62 -5.75 28.42
CA LEU A 423 0.83 -5.95 28.44
C LEU A 423 1.43 -5.62 29.81
N GLU A 424 0.92 -4.59 30.50
CA GLU A 424 1.39 -4.20 31.82
C GLU A 424 0.99 -5.21 32.88
N GLU A 425 -0.25 -5.71 32.85
CA GLU A 425 -0.70 -6.81 33.74
C GLU A 425 0.18 -8.05 33.56
N ARG A 426 0.53 -8.36 32.31
CA ARG A 426 1.42 -9.49 32.03
C ARG A 426 2.82 -9.28 32.56
N ARG A 427 3.36 -8.06 32.45
CA ARG A 427 4.65 -7.67 33.04
C ARG A 427 4.64 -7.76 34.58
N ALA A 428 3.58 -7.25 35.20
CA ALA A 428 3.43 -7.28 36.65
C ALA A 428 3.32 -8.71 37.23
N ALA A 429 2.84 -9.65 36.39
CA ALA A 429 2.74 -11.07 36.76
C ALA A 429 4.01 -11.88 36.45
N ASP A 430 5.16 -11.25 36.19
CA ASP A 430 6.42 -11.86 35.74
C ASP A 430 6.24 -12.80 34.48
N GLY A 431 5.22 -12.50 33.71
CA GLY A 431 4.84 -13.34 32.59
C GLY A 431 5.40 -12.87 31.29
N GLY A 432 6.48 -13.20 30.79
CA GLY A 432 7.13 -12.92 29.49
C GLY A 432 6.27 -12.35 28.34
N ALA A 433 6.80 -12.29 27.14
CA ALA A 433 6.18 -11.67 25.97
C ALA A 433 4.78 -12.21 25.61
N MET A 434 3.91 -11.33 25.18
CA MET A 434 2.60 -11.69 24.60
C MET A 434 2.68 -11.72 23.08
N SER A 435 2.35 -12.86 22.47
CA SER A 435 2.27 -12.93 21.00
C SER A 435 1.13 -12.05 20.48
N THR A 436 1.24 -11.57 19.24
CA THR A 436 0.17 -10.79 18.58
C THR A 436 -1.17 -11.54 18.58
N ALA A 437 -1.15 -12.86 18.42
CA ALA A 437 -2.35 -13.70 18.48
C ALA A 437 -3.02 -13.68 19.87
N VAL A 438 -2.23 -13.57 20.94
CA VAL A 438 -2.76 -13.44 22.31
C VAL A 438 -3.38 -12.05 22.51
N LEU A 439 -2.69 -11.00 22.08
CA LEU A 439 -3.19 -9.63 22.15
C LEU A 439 -4.47 -9.45 21.32
N GLU A 440 -4.55 -10.11 20.15
CA GLU A 440 -5.76 -10.11 19.31
C GLU A 440 -6.99 -10.71 20.04
N THR A 441 -6.79 -11.66 20.96
CA THR A 441 -7.89 -12.19 21.77
C THR A 441 -8.27 -11.32 22.98
N ALA A 442 -7.39 -10.43 23.40
CA ALA A 442 -7.63 -9.49 24.49
C ALA A 442 -8.24 -8.16 24.01
N THR A 443 -8.23 -7.90 22.71
CA THR A 443 -8.67 -6.64 22.10
C THR A 443 -9.68 -6.87 20.98
N SER A 444 -10.49 -5.86 20.68
CA SER A 444 -11.40 -5.91 19.54
C SER A 444 -10.73 -5.58 18.19
N LEU A 445 -9.42 -5.27 18.17
CA LEU A 445 -8.73 -4.80 16.96
C LEU A 445 -8.45 -5.93 15.96
N ARG A 446 -8.57 -5.63 14.67
CA ARG A 446 -8.05 -6.51 13.61
C ARG A 446 -6.52 -6.60 13.71
N ARG A 447 -5.98 -7.75 13.38
CA ARG A 447 -4.54 -8.05 13.48
C ARG A 447 -3.65 -7.01 12.79
N SER A 448 -3.99 -6.61 11.58
CA SER A 448 -3.21 -5.62 10.84
C SER A 448 -3.16 -4.25 11.54
N ARG A 449 -4.31 -3.81 12.10
CA ARG A 449 -4.42 -2.55 12.84
C ARG A 449 -3.69 -2.63 14.18
N LEU A 450 -3.80 -3.78 14.88
CA LEU A 450 -3.06 -4.07 16.11
C LEU A 450 -1.54 -4.06 15.88
N GLU A 451 -1.05 -4.72 14.82
CA GLU A 451 0.37 -4.75 14.47
C GLU A 451 0.90 -3.35 14.12
N SER A 452 0.14 -2.55 13.36
CA SER A 452 0.51 -1.17 13.03
C SER A 452 0.57 -0.29 14.28
N MET A 453 -0.41 -0.41 15.19
CA MET A 453 -0.43 0.30 16.46
C MET A 453 0.76 -0.09 17.35
N LEU A 454 1.03 -1.39 17.50
CA LEU A 454 2.16 -1.89 18.30
C LEU A 454 3.51 -1.40 17.80
N LYS A 455 3.68 -1.26 16.48
CA LYS A 455 4.89 -0.67 15.88
C LYS A 455 5.05 0.80 16.28
N VAL A 456 3.98 1.59 16.28
CA VAL A 456 4.02 2.99 16.71
C VAL A 456 4.37 3.06 18.21
N LEU A 457 3.72 2.26 19.04
CA LEU A 457 3.98 2.21 20.47
C LEU A 457 5.41 1.73 20.82
N ASP A 458 5.99 0.84 19.99
CA ASP A 458 7.38 0.38 20.15
C ASP A 458 8.37 1.52 19.85
N VAL A 459 8.08 2.33 18.84
CA VAL A 459 8.89 3.51 18.52
C VAL A 459 8.74 4.59 19.59
N ASP A 460 7.52 4.80 20.10
CA ASP A 460 7.27 5.73 21.21
C ASP A 460 7.86 5.23 22.56
N GLY A 461 8.34 3.98 22.59
CA GLY A 461 8.99 3.37 23.75
C GLY A 461 8.05 2.87 24.84
N ALA A 462 6.74 2.80 24.60
CA ALA A 462 5.76 2.27 25.55
C ALA A 462 5.77 0.74 25.60
N VAL A 463 5.98 0.11 24.45
CA VAL A 463 6.14 -1.34 24.32
C VAL A 463 7.46 -1.68 23.65
N ARG A 464 7.87 -2.93 23.71
CA ARG A 464 9.05 -3.43 23.04
C ARG A 464 8.75 -4.74 22.34
N ARG A 465 9.12 -4.85 21.06
CA ARG A 465 9.10 -6.12 20.36
C ARG A 465 10.30 -6.97 20.79
N VAL A 466 10.03 -8.21 21.20
CA VAL A 466 11.03 -9.19 21.63
C VAL A 466 10.80 -10.53 20.93
N ARG A 467 11.73 -11.49 21.12
CA ARG A 467 11.54 -12.86 20.62
C ARG A 467 10.29 -13.47 21.27
N GLY A 468 9.28 -13.84 20.47
CA GLY A 468 8.02 -14.42 20.95
C GLY A 468 6.84 -13.45 21.06
N GLY A 469 7.05 -12.15 20.93
CA GLY A 469 5.93 -11.19 20.97
C GLY A 469 6.29 -9.77 21.39
N TRP A 470 5.47 -9.22 22.27
CA TRP A 470 5.52 -7.84 22.74
C TRP A 470 5.52 -7.78 24.25
N GLU A 471 6.24 -6.82 24.79
CA GLU A 471 6.33 -6.56 26.24
C GLU A 471 6.08 -5.08 26.54
N SER A 472 5.48 -4.78 27.69
CA SER A 472 5.47 -3.42 28.23
C SER A 472 6.87 -3.02 28.69
N THR A 473 7.28 -1.79 28.40
CA THR A 473 8.53 -1.23 28.92
C THR A 473 8.38 -0.63 30.32
N GLY A 474 7.15 -0.52 30.80
CA GLY A 474 6.83 0.20 32.04
C GLY A 474 6.94 1.72 31.96
N ARG A 475 7.25 2.26 30.79
CA ARG A 475 7.29 3.71 30.57
C ARG A 475 5.87 4.26 30.40
N PRO A 476 5.51 5.38 31.06
CA PRO A 476 4.20 5.99 30.86
C PRO A 476 4.06 6.49 29.44
N TRP A 477 2.96 6.14 28.79
CA TRP A 477 2.61 6.63 27.47
C TRP A 477 1.41 7.58 27.53
N ARG A 478 1.45 8.62 26.73
CA ARG A 478 0.36 9.60 26.62
C ARG A 478 -0.13 9.64 25.16
N TYR A 479 -1.44 9.65 25.01
CA TYR A 479 -2.07 9.80 23.72
C TYR A 479 -1.89 11.24 23.23
N ASP A 480 -1.16 11.44 22.13
CA ASP A 480 -0.97 12.77 21.53
C ASP A 480 -2.13 13.08 20.55
N ALA A 481 -3.27 13.47 21.13
CA ALA A 481 -4.45 13.82 20.36
C ALA A 481 -4.19 14.96 19.37
N GLN A 482 -3.32 15.92 19.70
CA GLN A 482 -2.98 17.03 18.81
C GLN A 482 -2.20 16.57 17.58
N ARG A 483 -1.26 15.63 17.76
CA ARG A 483 -0.51 15.03 16.66
C ARG A 483 -1.46 14.31 15.70
N TYR A 484 -2.33 13.44 16.19
CA TYR A 484 -3.26 12.69 15.34
C TYR A 484 -4.27 13.60 14.65
N ALA A 485 -4.80 14.60 15.33
CA ALA A 485 -5.69 15.62 14.74
C ALA A 485 -4.99 16.42 13.62
N ARG A 486 -3.72 16.76 13.80
CA ARG A 486 -2.91 17.43 12.77
C ARG A 486 -2.69 16.55 11.55
N VAL A 487 -2.34 15.28 11.73
CA VAL A 487 -2.16 14.31 10.62
C VAL A 487 -3.47 14.16 9.83
N GLU A 488 -4.59 14.05 10.52
CA GLU A 488 -5.90 13.95 9.87
C GLU A 488 -6.28 15.23 9.11
N ALA A 489 -6.00 16.40 9.67
CA ALA A 489 -6.21 17.68 8.99
C ALA A 489 -5.34 17.82 7.73
N ALA A 490 -4.07 17.40 7.79
CA ALA A 490 -3.18 17.38 6.63
C ALA A 490 -3.69 16.46 5.53
N ARG A 491 -4.16 15.26 5.88
CA ARG A 491 -4.75 14.31 4.92
C ARG A 491 -5.99 14.88 4.25
N ARG A 492 -6.87 15.54 5.01
CA ARG A 492 -8.03 16.21 4.43
C ARG A 492 -7.65 17.34 3.47
N ALA A 493 -6.68 18.15 3.81
CA ALA A 493 -6.18 19.21 2.94
C ALA A 493 -5.60 18.66 1.62
N GLU A 494 -4.89 17.52 1.66
CA GLU A 494 -4.42 16.83 0.45
C GLU A 494 -5.57 16.30 -0.41
N GLN A 495 -6.62 15.72 0.20
CA GLN A 495 -7.82 15.28 -0.51
C GLN A 495 -8.55 16.47 -1.18
N GLU A 496 -8.67 17.59 -0.49
CA GLU A 496 -9.24 18.81 -1.06
C GLU A 496 -8.40 19.36 -2.22
N ALA A 497 -7.07 19.30 -2.11
CA ALA A 497 -6.17 19.69 -3.18
C ALA A 497 -6.29 18.75 -4.40
N MET A 498 -6.52 17.43 -4.19
CA MET A 498 -6.78 16.50 -5.30
C MET A 498 -8.07 16.83 -6.03
N VAL A 499 -9.15 17.11 -5.30
CA VAL A 499 -10.42 17.56 -5.89
C VAL A 499 -10.27 18.89 -6.64
N ALA A 500 -9.46 19.81 -6.11
CA ALA A 500 -9.15 21.05 -6.82
C ALA A 500 -8.39 20.80 -8.15
N TYR A 501 -7.45 19.84 -8.14
CA TYR A 501 -6.74 19.40 -9.36
C TYR A 501 -7.70 18.82 -10.42
N GLU A 502 -8.65 17.97 -10.01
CA GLU A 502 -9.65 17.39 -10.91
C GLU A 502 -10.49 18.46 -11.61
N ARG A 503 -10.85 19.52 -10.88
CA ARG A 503 -11.72 20.61 -11.34
C ARG A 503 -10.99 21.72 -12.10
N LEU A 504 -9.67 21.63 -12.26
CA LEU A 504 -8.95 22.61 -13.05
C LEU A 504 -9.52 22.70 -14.47
N GLY A 505 -9.81 23.94 -14.92
CA GLY A 505 -10.37 24.19 -16.25
C GLY A 505 -11.91 24.11 -16.34
N THR A 506 -12.60 23.58 -15.32
CA THR A 506 -14.07 23.52 -15.31
C THR A 506 -14.71 24.69 -14.56
N ASP A 507 -13.97 25.34 -13.67
CA ASP A 507 -14.47 26.44 -12.81
C ASP A 507 -14.20 27.80 -13.50
N THR A 508 -15.17 28.29 -14.26
CA THR A 508 -15.08 29.54 -15.06
C THR A 508 -15.64 30.77 -14.35
N GLY A 509 -15.79 30.76 -13.00
CA GLY A 509 -16.36 31.86 -12.23
C GLY A 509 -15.48 33.13 -12.19
N PRO A 510 -16.04 34.34 -12.25
CA PRO A 510 -15.26 35.56 -12.16
C PRO A 510 -14.67 35.75 -10.77
N GLY A 511 -13.34 36.00 -10.69
CA GLY A 511 -12.61 36.37 -9.46
C GLY A 511 -11.71 35.30 -8.85
N ARG A 512 -11.58 34.11 -9.43
CA ARG A 512 -10.60 33.12 -9.02
C ARG A 512 -9.37 33.15 -9.96
N THR A 513 -8.18 33.27 -9.38
CA THR A 513 -6.92 33.01 -10.09
C THR A 513 -6.84 31.53 -10.42
N THR A 514 -7.36 31.15 -11.56
CA THR A 514 -7.30 29.76 -12.04
C THR A 514 -5.85 29.47 -12.46
N VAL A 515 -5.18 28.60 -11.72
CA VAL A 515 -3.98 27.93 -12.23
C VAL A 515 -4.41 27.17 -13.48
N SER A 516 -4.08 27.68 -14.64
CA SER A 516 -4.54 27.14 -15.93
C SER A 516 -3.62 26.08 -16.49
N CYS A 517 -2.86 25.37 -15.63
CA CYS A 517 -1.91 24.35 -16.03
C CYS A 517 -1.82 23.26 -14.98
N ARG A 518 -2.01 21.99 -15.38
CA ARG A 518 -1.98 20.84 -14.47
C ARG A 518 -0.62 20.62 -13.83
N MET A 519 0.46 20.73 -14.59
CA MET A 519 1.81 20.57 -14.05
C MET A 519 2.18 21.73 -13.10
N ALA A 520 1.76 22.96 -13.39
CA ALA A 520 1.97 24.09 -12.48
C ALA A 520 1.25 23.86 -11.14
N PHE A 521 0.04 23.32 -11.15
CA PHE A 521 -0.68 22.96 -9.93
C PHE A 521 0.10 21.93 -9.09
N LEU A 522 0.54 20.83 -9.71
CA LEU A 522 1.31 19.80 -8.99
C LEU A 522 2.62 20.35 -8.42
N ARG A 523 3.34 21.16 -9.19
CA ARG A 523 4.56 21.85 -8.73
C ARG A 523 4.27 22.78 -7.55
N SER A 524 3.15 23.51 -7.56
CA SER A 524 2.78 24.42 -6.46
C SER A 524 2.44 23.68 -5.17
N VAL A 525 1.72 22.55 -5.25
CA VAL A 525 1.38 21.72 -4.07
C VAL A 525 2.62 21.07 -3.45
N LEU A 526 3.63 20.80 -4.28
CA LEU A 526 4.91 20.23 -3.83
C LEU A 526 5.93 21.30 -3.43
N ASP A 527 5.54 22.57 -3.39
CA ASP A 527 6.42 23.72 -3.07
C ASP A 527 7.70 23.74 -3.92
N ASP A 528 7.58 23.51 -5.25
CA ASP A 528 8.72 23.57 -6.16
C ASP A 528 9.36 24.97 -6.12
N PRO A 529 10.63 25.09 -5.69
CA PRO A 529 11.27 26.39 -5.52
C PRO A 529 11.52 27.13 -6.83
N LEU A 530 11.49 26.43 -7.96
CA LEU A 530 11.74 26.98 -9.30
C LEU A 530 10.44 27.19 -10.11
N LEU A 531 9.28 27.19 -9.44
CA LEU A 531 8.01 27.50 -10.10
C LEU A 531 7.80 29.01 -10.16
N GLU A 532 7.96 29.58 -11.33
CA GLU A 532 7.69 30.99 -11.58
C GLU A 532 6.18 31.29 -11.67
N GLN A 533 5.79 32.49 -11.27
CA GLN A 533 4.40 32.94 -11.38
C GLN A 533 3.95 33.00 -12.84
N GLY A 534 2.83 32.36 -13.14
CA GLY A 534 2.28 32.29 -14.51
C GLY A 534 2.93 31.26 -15.42
N TRP A 535 3.88 30.48 -14.93
CA TRP A 535 4.48 29.40 -15.71
C TRP A 535 3.45 28.34 -16.18
N ARG A 536 3.61 27.87 -17.40
CA ARG A 536 2.76 26.83 -18.03
C ARG A 536 3.63 25.79 -18.70
N CYS A 537 3.25 24.53 -18.58
CA CYS A 537 4.04 23.41 -19.14
C CYS A 537 3.95 23.26 -20.69
N GLY A 538 2.94 23.85 -21.34
CA GLY A 538 2.70 23.66 -22.78
C GLY A 538 2.22 22.26 -23.17
N ALA A 539 2.31 21.25 -22.30
CA ALA A 539 2.12 19.83 -22.60
C ALA A 539 0.80 19.23 -22.09
N CYS A 540 0.13 19.84 -21.13
CA CYS A 540 -1.14 19.30 -20.59
C CYS A 540 -2.36 19.68 -21.45
N ASP A 541 -3.50 19.02 -21.17
CA ASP A 541 -4.80 19.31 -21.82
C ASP A 541 -5.20 20.79 -21.74
N LEU A 542 -5.01 21.44 -20.59
CA LEU A 542 -5.32 22.86 -20.39
C LEU A 542 -4.33 23.81 -21.11
N CYS A 543 -3.18 23.31 -21.49
CA CYS A 543 -2.19 24.06 -22.28
C CYS A 543 -2.31 23.80 -23.79
N GLY A 544 -3.13 22.84 -24.22
CA GLY A 544 -3.30 22.43 -25.62
C GLY A 544 -2.23 21.44 -26.12
N GLY A 545 -1.45 20.82 -25.21
CA GLY A 545 -0.42 19.82 -25.59
C GLY A 545 -0.91 18.37 -25.54
N LEU A 546 -2.13 18.13 -25.07
CA LEU A 546 -2.74 16.80 -25.02
C LEU A 546 -4.21 16.90 -25.44
N ASP A 547 -4.54 16.23 -26.55
CA ASP A 547 -5.92 16.01 -26.97
C ASP A 547 -6.37 14.63 -26.50
N LEU A 548 -7.42 14.60 -25.68
CA LEU A 548 -8.00 13.35 -25.19
C LEU A 548 -9.15 12.91 -26.12
N PRO A 549 -9.31 11.61 -26.35
CA PRO A 549 -10.45 11.08 -27.08
C PRO A 549 -11.78 11.58 -26.54
N ASP A 550 -12.77 11.70 -27.40
CA ASP A 550 -14.12 12.08 -27.02
C ASP A 550 -14.75 11.08 -26.04
N ALA A 551 -15.91 11.45 -25.49
CA ALA A 551 -16.70 10.54 -24.68
C ALA A 551 -17.09 9.31 -25.52
N PRO A 552 -17.14 8.10 -24.90
CA PRO A 552 -17.54 6.88 -25.58
C PRO A 552 -19.00 6.99 -26.07
N ASP A 553 -19.29 6.30 -27.17
CA ASP A 553 -20.65 6.21 -27.68
C ASP A 553 -21.54 5.28 -26.82
N GLN A 554 -22.85 5.27 -27.09
CA GLN A 554 -23.81 4.47 -26.33
C GLN A 554 -23.58 2.96 -26.46
N GLU A 555 -23.08 2.47 -27.57
CA GLU A 555 -22.78 1.06 -27.78
C GLU A 555 -21.61 0.62 -26.91
N GLN A 556 -20.53 1.40 -26.87
CA GLN A 556 -19.37 1.17 -26.02
C GLN A 556 -19.74 1.20 -24.51
N VAL A 557 -20.55 2.18 -24.11
CA VAL A 557 -21.05 2.28 -22.73
C VAL A 557 -21.95 1.10 -22.40
N GLY A 558 -22.86 0.69 -23.32
CA GLY A 558 -23.72 -0.47 -23.15
C GLY A 558 -22.94 -1.77 -22.95
N ALA A 559 -21.89 -2.01 -23.76
CA ALA A 559 -21.01 -3.15 -23.59
C ALA A 559 -20.26 -3.16 -22.24
N ALA A 560 -19.80 -1.98 -21.79
CA ALA A 560 -19.19 -1.84 -20.49
C ALA A 560 -20.20 -2.06 -19.34
N GLN A 561 -21.44 -1.57 -19.47
CA GLN A 561 -22.51 -1.83 -18.50
C GLN A 561 -22.85 -3.31 -18.39
N GLU A 562 -22.92 -4.03 -19.51
CA GLU A 562 -23.14 -5.48 -19.54
C GLU A 562 -22.01 -6.22 -18.82
N ALA A 563 -20.77 -5.84 -19.10
CA ALA A 563 -19.59 -6.42 -18.44
C ALA A 563 -19.58 -6.17 -16.92
N LEU A 564 -19.91 -4.93 -16.51
CA LEU A 564 -20.03 -4.55 -15.09
C LEU A 564 -21.26 -5.18 -14.40
N GLY A 565 -22.26 -5.57 -15.17
CA GLY A 565 -23.45 -6.26 -14.70
C GLY A 565 -23.24 -7.75 -14.44
N ARG A 566 -22.09 -8.31 -14.80
CA ARG A 566 -21.77 -9.72 -14.48
C ARG A 566 -21.76 -9.90 -12.98
N VAL A 567 -22.57 -10.87 -12.53
CA VAL A 567 -22.77 -11.15 -11.11
C VAL A 567 -22.13 -12.47 -10.72
N GLY A 568 -21.87 -12.60 -9.43
CA GLY A 568 -21.46 -13.88 -8.87
C GLY A 568 -19.98 -13.91 -8.51
N VAL A 569 -19.70 -13.46 -7.29
CA VAL A 569 -18.39 -13.60 -6.64
C VAL A 569 -18.37 -14.86 -5.82
N GLU A 570 -17.44 -15.75 -6.10
CA GLU A 570 -17.29 -17.02 -5.39
C GLU A 570 -16.94 -16.81 -3.91
N LEU A 571 -17.72 -17.41 -3.03
CA LEU A 571 -17.48 -17.46 -1.60
C LEU A 571 -16.77 -18.78 -1.25
N ARG A 572 -15.46 -18.71 -1.08
CA ARG A 572 -14.66 -19.88 -0.74
C ARG A 572 -14.82 -20.28 0.71
N ALA A 573 -14.94 -21.57 0.96
CA ALA A 573 -15.01 -22.13 2.30
C ALA A 573 -13.75 -21.85 3.12
N ARG A 574 -13.93 -21.46 4.37
CA ARG A 574 -12.82 -21.39 5.32
C ARG A 574 -12.39 -22.79 5.76
N ARG A 575 -11.07 -23.00 5.79
CA ARG A 575 -10.49 -24.32 6.10
C ARG A 575 -9.93 -24.42 7.51
N GLN A 576 -9.82 -23.28 8.22
CA GLN A 576 -9.20 -23.22 9.55
C GLN A 576 -9.95 -22.23 10.45
N TRP A 577 -10.06 -22.61 11.71
CA TRP A 577 -10.52 -21.72 12.77
C TRP A 577 -9.42 -20.75 13.17
N PRO A 578 -9.75 -19.56 13.69
CA PRO A 578 -8.76 -18.62 14.21
C PRO A 578 -8.03 -19.22 15.42
N THR A 579 -6.80 -18.81 15.63
CA THR A 579 -6.03 -19.17 16.83
C THR A 579 -6.58 -18.46 18.06
N GLY A 580 -6.51 -19.11 19.26
CA GLY A 580 -6.90 -18.47 20.53
C GLY A 580 -8.34 -18.72 20.95
N MET A 581 -9.12 -19.54 20.24
CA MET A 581 -10.53 -19.82 20.56
C MET A 581 -10.73 -20.52 21.91
N ASP A 582 -9.78 -21.30 22.35
CA ASP A 582 -9.75 -21.94 23.67
C ASP A 582 -9.72 -20.93 24.83
N ARG A 583 -9.00 -19.83 24.67
CA ARG A 583 -8.97 -18.71 25.64
C ARG A 583 -10.30 -17.97 25.74
N LEU A 584 -11.06 -17.95 24.66
CA LEU A 584 -12.39 -17.36 24.61
C LEU A 584 -13.48 -18.34 25.07
N GLY A 585 -13.10 -19.52 25.61
CA GLY A 585 -14.03 -20.55 26.10
C GLY A 585 -14.72 -21.33 24.97
N LEU A 586 -14.18 -21.31 23.74
CA LEU A 586 -14.76 -21.91 22.55
C LEU A 586 -13.83 -22.94 21.90
N GLY A 587 -13.22 -23.79 22.73
CA GLY A 587 -12.22 -24.78 22.29
C GLY A 587 -12.66 -25.80 21.22
N ARG A 588 -13.98 -25.94 20.98
CA ARG A 588 -14.51 -26.75 19.85
C ARG A 588 -14.16 -26.15 18.47
N PHE A 589 -13.90 -24.86 18.39
CA PHE A 589 -13.50 -24.14 17.17
C PHE A 589 -11.97 -24.00 17.13
N LYS A 590 -11.26 -25.12 17.00
CA LYS A 590 -9.79 -25.16 17.02
C LYS A 590 -9.22 -25.90 15.82
N GLY A 591 -8.12 -25.39 15.28
CA GLY A 591 -7.38 -26.06 14.21
C GLY A 591 -8.12 -26.07 12.88
N ARG A 592 -8.05 -27.19 12.17
CA ARG A 592 -8.64 -27.35 10.84
C ARG A 592 -10.14 -27.66 10.94
N ILE A 593 -10.96 -27.07 10.09
CA ILE A 593 -12.36 -27.42 9.94
C ILE A 593 -12.43 -28.73 9.16
N GLY A 594 -13.11 -29.75 9.69
CA GLY A 594 -13.30 -31.03 8.99
C GLY A 594 -14.06 -30.84 7.68
N ALA A 595 -13.70 -31.55 6.63
CA ALA A 595 -14.34 -31.46 5.32
C ALA A 595 -15.86 -31.76 5.39
N ASP A 596 -16.26 -32.64 6.31
CA ASP A 596 -17.66 -33.00 6.62
C ASP A 596 -18.43 -31.82 7.25
N ARG A 597 -17.79 -30.78 7.71
CA ARG A 597 -18.36 -29.62 8.41
C ARG A 597 -18.08 -28.27 7.75
N GLN A 598 -17.34 -28.28 6.63
CA GLN A 598 -17.11 -27.06 5.85
C GLN A 598 -18.36 -26.68 5.06
N ALA A 599 -18.49 -25.38 4.76
CA ALA A 599 -19.38 -24.93 3.71
C ALA A 599 -18.87 -25.44 2.35
N ALA A 600 -19.77 -25.66 1.42
CA ALA A 600 -19.47 -25.82 0.00
C ALA A 600 -19.22 -24.44 -0.66
N THR A 601 -18.92 -24.41 -1.94
CA THR A 601 -18.77 -23.18 -2.70
C THR A 601 -20.04 -22.35 -2.67
N GLY A 602 -19.96 -21.12 -2.20
CA GLY A 602 -21.05 -20.16 -2.17
C GLY A 602 -20.91 -19.06 -3.20
N LEU A 603 -21.88 -18.16 -3.25
CA LEU A 603 -21.87 -17.02 -4.18
C LEU A 603 -22.38 -15.75 -3.53
N ALA A 604 -21.71 -14.63 -3.80
CA ALA A 604 -22.21 -13.29 -3.55
C ALA A 604 -22.67 -12.64 -4.86
N VAL A 605 -23.69 -11.81 -4.83
CA VAL A 605 -24.13 -11.06 -6.02
C VAL A 605 -23.02 -10.14 -6.52
N GLY A 606 -22.30 -9.47 -5.62
CA GLY A 606 -21.17 -8.62 -5.96
C GLY A 606 -20.29 -8.28 -4.75
N ARG A 607 -19.21 -7.52 -5.02
CA ARG A 607 -18.31 -7.00 -3.98
C ARG A 607 -18.68 -5.58 -3.58
N LEU A 608 -18.41 -5.18 -2.33
CA LEU A 608 -18.58 -3.79 -1.88
C LEU A 608 -17.47 -2.86 -2.38
N ASP A 609 -16.29 -3.39 -2.65
CA ASP A 609 -15.09 -2.65 -3.08
C ASP A 609 -14.81 -2.77 -4.59
N GLY A 610 -15.73 -3.38 -5.36
CA GLY A 610 -15.67 -3.50 -6.81
C GLY A 610 -16.26 -2.30 -7.56
N LEU A 611 -16.40 -2.48 -8.86
CA LEU A 611 -17.07 -1.58 -9.81
C LEU A 611 -18.56 -2.00 -10.02
N GLY A 612 -19.28 -1.31 -10.86
CA GLY A 612 -20.62 -1.72 -11.30
C GLY A 612 -21.66 -1.82 -10.18
N THR A 613 -22.15 -3.03 -9.91
CA THR A 613 -23.17 -3.33 -8.88
C THR A 613 -22.77 -2.90 -7.48
N SER A 614 -21.50 -2.70 -7.23
CA SER A 614 -20.94 -2.32 -5.92
C SER A 614 -21.49 -1.00 -5.38
N VAL A 615 -21.85 -0.06 -6.23
CA VAL A 615 -22.46 1.22 -5.81
C VAL A 615 -23.81 0.95 -5.16
N ALA A 616 -24.70 0.23 -5.85
CA ALA A 616 -26.03 -0.10 -5.32
C ALA A 616 -25.95 -1.03 -4.08
N LEU A 617 -24.95 -1.91 -4.03
CA LEU A 617 -24.70 -2.77 -2.87
C LEU A 617 -24.20 -1.96 -1.66
N ARG A 618 -23.32 -0.97 -1.85
CA ARG A 618 -22.89 -0.06 -0.78
C ARG A 618 -24.06 0.76 -0.24
N GLU A 619 -24.89 1.31 -1.12
CA GLU A 619 -26.10 2.04 -0.73
C GLU A 619 -27.06 1.16 0.08
N LEU A 620 -27.26 -0.09 -0.37
CA LEU A 620 -28.07 -1.06 0.36
C LEU A 620 -27.51 -1.37 1.74
N VAL A 621 -26.20 -1.61 1.86
CA VAL A 621 -25.55 -1.92 3.14
C VAL A 621 -25.51 -0.69 4.07
N ALA A 622 -25.35 0.52 3.53
CA ALA A 622 -25.39 1.75 4.31
C ALA A 622 -26.80 2.15 4.74
N CYS A 623 -27.84 1.73 4.01
CA CYS A 623 -29.22 2.04 4.34
C CYS A 623 -29.68 1.29 5.59
N ALA A 624 -30.19 2.00 6.59
CA ALA A 624 -30.72 1.42 7.82
C ALA A 624 -32.14 0.83 7.66
N SER A 625 -32.77 0.92 6.49
CA SER A 625 -34.15 0.44 6.29
C SER A 625 -34.22 -1.07 6.10
N ASP A 626 -35.14 -1.72 6.81
CA ASP A 626 -35.47 -3.14 6.64
C ASP A 626 -36.65 -3.28 5.67
N GLY A 627 -36.35 -3.44 4.40
CA GLY A 627 -37.33 -3.45 3.32
C GLY A 627 -37.19 -4.63 2.36
N GLU A 628 -37.25 -4.32 1.10
CA GLU A 628 -37.04 -5.24 0.00
C GLU A 628 -35.70 -4.95 -0.67
N VAL A 629 -35.15 -5.97 -1.35
CA VAL A 629 -34.02 -5.74 -2.25
C VAL A 629 -34.40 -4.70 -3.30
N PRO A 630 -33.60 -3.63 -3.48
CA PRO A 630 -33.89 -2.57 -4.45
C PRO A 630 -34.19 -3.16 -5.84
N VAL A 631 -35.16 -2.55 -6.55
CA VAL A 631 -35.60 -3.04 -7.86
C VAL A 631 -34.43 -3.16 -8.84
N ALA A 632 -33.51 -2.22 -8.77
CA ALA A 632 -32.31 -2.19 -9.62
C ALA A 632 -31.36 -3.41 -9.43
N LEU A 633 -31.35 -4.03 -8.24
CA LEU A 633 -30.51 -5.20 -7.94
C LEU A 633 -31.22 -6.55 -8.19
N ARG A 634 -32.55 -6.56 -8.38
CA ARG A 634 -33.31 -7.81 -8.53
C ARG A 634 -32.87 -8.69 -9.72
N PRO A 635 -32.61 -8.12 -10.93
CA PRO A 635 -32.11 -8.92 -12.05
C PRO A 635 -30.77 -9.59 -11.73
N GLN A 636 -29.85 -8.87 -11.09
CA GLN A 636 -28.53 -9.38 -10.70
C GLN A 636 -28.66 -10.49 -9.63
N VAL A 637 -29.58 -10.34 -8.67
CA VAL A 637 -29.87 -11.38 -7.68
C VAL A 637 -30.36 -12.65 -8.35
N LEU A 638 -31.31 -12.55 -9.28
CA LEU A 638 -31.84 -13.72 -10.01
C LEU A 638 -30.75 -14.40 -10.82
N GLN A 639 -29.92 -13.65 -11.53
CA GLN A 639 -28.80 -14.19 -12.32
C GLN A 639 -27.78 -14.90 -11.40
N ALA A 640 -27.47 -14.32 -10.22
CA ALA A 640 -26.58 -14.95 -9.26
C ALA A 640 -27.15 -16.26 -8.68
N VAL A 641 -28.45 -16.31 -8.45
CA VAL A 641 -29.13 -17.55 -8.01
C VAL A 641 -29.07 -18.64 -9.08
N ASP A 642 -29.27 -18.28 -10.37
CA ASP A 642 -29.17 -19.22 -11.48
C ASP A 642 -27.73 -19.79 -11.59
N ARG A 643 -26.71 -18.92 -11.46
CA ARG A 643 -25.30 -19.35 -11.43
C ARG A 643 -24.97 -20.23 -10.22
N LEU A 644 -25.54 -19.96 -9.05
CA LEU A 644 -25.39 -20.83 -7.88
C LEU A 644 -26.00 -22.22 -8.15
N ALA A 645 -27.14 -22.27 -8.83
CA ALA A 645 -27.77 -23.55 -9.22
C ALA A 645 -26.86 -24.35 -10.17
N GLU A 646 -26.11 -23.69 -11.07
CA GLU A 646 -25.12 -24.34 -11.93
C GLU A 646 -23.98 -24.92 -11.09
N ILE A 647 -23.39 -24.14 -10.18
CA ILE A 647 -22.31 -24.58 -9.28
C ILE A 647 -22.75 -25.81 -8.47
N ILE A 648 -23.96 -25.78 -7.93
CA ILE A 648 -24.51 -26.91 -7.15
C ILE A 648 -24.60 -28.17 -8.02
N ARG A 649 -25.08 -28.08 -9.25
CA ARG A 649 -25.14 -29.19 -10.19
C ARG A 649 -23.77 -29.75 -10.54
N ASP A 650 -22.84 -28.88 -10.91
CA ASP A 650 -21.47 -29.27 -11.27
C ASP A 650 -20.76 -29.99 -10.13
N GLU A 651 -20.92 -29.51 -8.87
CA GLU A 651 -20.35 -30.18 -7.68
C GLU A 651 -21.03 -31.55 -7.41
N GLN A 652 -22.33 -31.70 -7.67
CA GLN A 652 -23.05 -32.95 -7.55
C GLN A 652 -22.63 -33.98 -8.61
N GLU A 653 -22.50 -33.55 -9.87
CA GLU A 653 -22.00 -34.39 -10.96
C GLU A 653 -20.56 -34.86 -10.72
N ALA A 654 -19.71 -33.97 -10.24
CA ALA A 654 -18.31 -34.30 -9.89
C ALA A 654 -18.23 -35.33 -8.71
N ALA A 655 -19.21 -35.33 -7.82
CA ALA A 655 -19.29 -36.29 -6.72
C ALA A 655 -19.81 -37.67 -7.13
N GLY A 656 -20.19 -37.90 -8.41
CA GLY A 656 -20.59 -39.18 -8.96
C GLY A 656 -21.99 -39.64 -8.53
N SER A 657 -22.84 -38.71 -8.13
CA SER A 657 -24.23 -39.00 -7.75
C SER A 657 -25.16 -38.81 -8.95
N ASP A 658 -25.72 -39.91 -9.47
CA ASP A 658 -26.81 -39.89 -10.44
C ASP A 658 -28.12 -39.38 -9.75
N GLY A 659 -28.30 -38.08 -9.73
CA GLY A 659 -29.44 -37.38 -9.13
C GLY A 659 -29.11 -36.64 -7.84
N PRO A 660 -29.95 -35.72 -7.38
CA PRO A 660 -29.68 -34.96 -6.17
C PRO A 660 -29.66 -35.92 -4.95
N PRO A 661 -28.51 -36.04 -4.24
CA PRO A 661 -28.50 -36.77 -3.00
C PRO A 661 -29.44 -36.07 -2.02
N GLY A 662 -30.52 -36.76 -1.61
CA GLY A 662 -31.43 -36.21 -0.60
C GLY A 662 -32.60 -35.37 -1.12
N GLY A 663 -32.98 -35.38 -2.42
CA GLY A 663 -34.17 -34.68 -2.93
C GLY A 663 -33.99 -33.22 -3.29
N GLU A 664 -35.08 -32.47 -3.43
CA GLU A 664 -35.07 -31.02 -3.74
C GLU A 664 -34.19 -30.21 -2.75
N PRO A 665 -33.40 -29.21 -3.22
CA PRO A 665 -32.62 -28.41 -2.33
C PRO A 665 -33.46 -27.63 -1.32
N ALA A 666 -32.86 -27.28 -0.21
CA ALA A 666 -33.52 -26.51 0.83
C ALA A 666 -32.90 -25.15 0.99
N VAL A 667 -33.68 -24.15 1.36
CA VAL A 667 -33.21 -22.82 1.69
C VAL A 667 -33.33 -22.58 3.18
N VAL A 668 -32.23 -22.13 3.78
CA VAL A 668 -32.14 -21.71 5.18
C VAL A 668 -31.61 -20.27 5.22
N VAL A 669 -32.21 -19.47 6.08
CA VAL A 669 -31.87 -18.06 6.21
C VAL A 669 -31.09 -17.84 7.51
N VAL A 670 -30.05 -17.01 7.50
CA VAL A 670 -29.45 -16.49 8.72
C VAL A 670 -30.30 -15.33 9.20
N ASP A 671 -30.75 -15.33 10.46
CA ASP A 671 -31.53 -14.20 11.00
C ASP A 671 -30.65 -12.93 11.07
N SER A 672 -31.25 -11.81 10.73
CA SER A 672 -30.58 -10.50 10.75
C SER A 672 -31.28 -9.59 11.76
N ARG A 673 -30.49 -8.92 12.62
CA ARG A 673 -31.04 -7.95 13.59
C ARG A 673 -31.39 -6.60 12.95
N THR A 674 -30.64 -6.24 11.93
CA THR A 674 -30.81 -4.96 11.24
C THR A 674 -31.80 -5.05 10.09
N ARG A 675 -31.87 -6.20 9.40
CA ARG A 675 -32.70 -6.40 8.20
C ARG A 675 -33.44 -7.74 8.16
N PRO A 676 -34.18 -8.09 9.23
CA PRO A 676 -34.84 -9.40 9.30
C PRO A 676 -35.87 -9.64 8.22
N ARG A 677 -36.61 -8.59 7.79
CA ARG A 677 -37.62 -8.71 6.73
C ARG A 677 -36.97 -8.90 5.36
N MET A 678 -35.92 -8.12 5.07
CA MET A 678 -35.21 -8.22 3.79
C MET A 678 -34.61 -9.60 3.58
N VAL A 679 -33.88 -10.12 4.57
CA VAL A 679 -33.20 -11.42 4.46
C VAL A 679 -34.21 -12.59 4.31
N ARG A 680 -35.32 -12.56 5.07
CA ARG A 680 -36.37 -13.56 4.94
C ARG A 680 -37.06 -13.51 3.57
N ARG A 681 -37.35 -12.30 3.05
CA ARG A 681 -37.90 -12.14 1.69
C ARG A 681 -36.94 -12.61 0.62
N LEU A 682 -35.64 -12.28 0.78
CA LEU A 682 -34.58 -12.79 -0.09
C LEU A 682 -34.54 -14.30 -0.08
N GLY A 683 -34.58 -14.95 1.10
CA GLY A 683 -34.62 -16.42 1.23
C GLY A 683 -35.81 -17.04 0.53
N HIS A 684 -37.01 -16.44 0.67
CA HIS A 684 -38.21 -16.93 -0.06
C HIS A 684 -38.07 -16.75 -1.59
N ALA A 685 -37.50 -15.63 -2.06
CA ALA A 685 -37.27 -15.40 -3.49
C ALA A 685 -36.23 -16.38 -4.07
N VAL A 686 -35.18 -16.67 -3.33
CA VAL A 686 -34.15 -17.68 -3.69
C VAL A 686 -34.80 -19.06 -3.74
N ALA A 687 -35.62 -19.43 -2.72
CA ALA A 687 -36.32 -20.71 -2.70
C ALA A 687 -37.29 -20.88 -3.90
N ALA A 688 -38.06 -19.84 -4.17
CA ALA A 688 -38.99 -19.87 -5.33
C ALA A 688 -38.22 -19.99 -6.67
N ARG A 689 -37.06 -19.32 -6.83
CA ARG A 689 -36.27 -19.40 -8.06
C ARG A 689 -35.62 -20.74 -8.27
N LEU A 690 -35.17 -21.39 -7.20
CA LEU A 690 -34.54 -22.73 -7.23
C LEU A 690 -35.54 -23.90 -7.23
N GLY A 691 -36.83 -23.65 -7.09
CA GLY A 691 -37.82 -24.69 -6.81
C GLY A 691 -37.54 -25.40 -5.47
N ALA A 692 -36.91 -24.72 -4.54
CA ALA A 692 -36.43 -25.25 -3.26
C ALA A 692 -37.43 -25.00 -2.14
N ARG A 693 -37.36 -25.81 -1.08
CA ARG A 693 -38.20 -25.64 0.12
C ARG A 693 -37.49 -24.70 1.13
N ALA A 694 -38.19 -23.69 1.62
CA ALA A 694 -37.74 -22.91 2.76
C ALA A 694 -37.95 -23.68 4.07
N LEU A 695 -36.85 -24.14 4.71
CA LEU A 695 -36.91 -24.99 5.90
C LEU A 695 -36.95 -24.23 7.21
N GLY A 696 -36.20 -23.13 7.32
CA GLY A 696 -36.09 -22.43 8.59
C GLY A 696 -35.06 -21.30 8.62
N VAL A 697 -34.82 -20.86 9.83
CA VAL A 697 -33.91 -19.72 10.12
C VAL A 697 -32.88 -20.16 11.14
N VAL A 698 -31.59 -19.93 10.86
CA VAL A 698 -30.56 -19.97 11.90
C VAL A 698 -30.76 -18.73 12.75
N GLY A 699 -31.29 -18.94 13.95
CA GLY A 699 -31.72 -17.86 14.83
C GLY A 699 -30.56 -17.18 15.52
N LEU A 700 -30.80 -15.96 16.03
CA LEU A 700 -29.89 -15.20 16.85
C LEU A 700 -30.30 -15.23 18.30
N SER A 701 -29.42 -15.70 19.20
CA SER A 701 -29.56 -15.60 20.66
C SER A 701 -28.70 -14.44 21.19
N GLY A 702 -29.07 -13.85 22.34
CA GLY A 702 -28.33 -12.75 22.96
C GLY A 702 -28.77 -11.34 22.53
N GLN A 703 -28.34 -10.31 23.24
CA GLN A 703 -28.86 -8.93 23.07
C GLN A 703 -27.95 -8.03 22.21
N GLU A 704 -26.65 -8.29 22.11
CA GLU A 704 -25.70 -7.40 21.43
C GLU A 704 -25.46 -7.85 19.98
N PRO A 705 -25.49 -6.89 19.02
CA PRO A 705 -25.10 -7.19 17.66
C PRO A 705 -23.59 -7.49 17.58
N PRO A 706 -23.17 -8.45 16.75
CA PRO A 706 -21.75 -8.70 16.53
C PRO A 706 -21.07 -7.48 15.92
N GLN A 707 -19.95 -7.05 16.51
CA GLN A 707 -19.18 -5.91 16.03
C GLN A 707 -18.50 -6.22 14.69
N HIS A 708 -18.50 -5.25 13.79
CA HIS A 708 -17.70 -5.27 12.56
C HIS A 708 -16.31 -4.65 12.85
N ASP A 709 -15.35 -4.89 11.98
CA ASP A 709 -13.96 -4.40 12.11
C ASP A 709 -13.17 -4.89 13.34
N VAL A 710 -13.53 -6.06 13.86
CA VAL A 710 -12.83 -6.71 14.97
C VAL A 710 -11.97 -7.90 14.51
N GLY A 711 -11.05 -8.36 15.37
CA GLY A 711 -10.20 -9.53 15.12
C GLY A 711 -11.00 -10.81 14.85
N SER A 712 -10.46 -11.70 14.03
CA SER A 712 -11.14 -12.92 13.59
C SER A 712 -11.59 -13.83 14.73
N ALA A 713 -10.77 -13.99 15.77
CA ALA A 713 -11.11 -14.79 16.94
C ALA A 713 -12.29 -14.19 17.73
N PHE A 714 -12.22 -12.87 17.94
CA PHE A 714 -13.26 -12.13 18.65
C PHE A 714 -14.59 -12.15 17.87
N ARG A 715 -14.52 -11.91 16.56
CA ARG A 715 -15.71 -11.99 15.68
C ARG A 715 -16.33 -13.37 15.69
N LEU A 716 -15.52 -14.42 15.54
CA LEU A 716 -16.03 -15.80 15.62
C LEU A 716 -16.65 -16.08 17.00
N ALA A 717 -16.05 -15.62 18.08
CA ALA A 717 -16.60 -15.83 19.42
C ALA A 717 -17.97 -15.19 19.61
N GLN A 718 -18.16 -13.97 19.11
CA GLN A 718 -19.47 -13.30 19.11
C GLN A 718 -20.51 -14.08 18.27
N VAL A 719 -20.14 -14.46 17.05
CA VAL A 719 -20.99 -15.21 16.13
C VAL A 719 -21.36 -16.58 16.70
N ALA A 720 -20.38 -17.34 17.21
CA ALA A 720 -20.60 -18.68 17.73
C ALA A 720 -21.46 -18.73 19.02
N ARG A 721 -21.47 -17.63 19.77
CA ARG A 721 -22.37 -17.48 20.96
C ARG A 721 -23.78 -17.02 20.56
N SER A 722 -23.93 -16.38 19.40
CA SER A 722 -25.20 -15.82 18.97
C SER A 722 -26.00 -16.75 18.04
N LEU A 723 -25.36 -17.54 17.20
CA LEU A 723 -26.05 -18.41 16.25
C LEU A 723 -26.56 -19.68 16.91
N THR A 724 -27.82 -20.03 16.63
CA THR A 724 -28.47 -21.20 17.21
C THR A 724 -29.51 -21.82 16.25
N LEU A 725 -29.66 -23.14 16.35
CA LEU A 725 -30.76 -23.89 15.78
C LEU A 725 -31.87 -24.19 16.82
N GLN A 726 -31.81 -23.60 18.01
CA GLN A 726 -32.86 -23.70 19.02
C GLN A 726 -34.17 -23.12 18.47
N GLY A 727 -35.25 -23.89 18.59
CA GLY A 727 -36.55 -23.53 18.01
C GLY A 727 -36.87 -24.23 16.71
N TRP A 728 -35.96 -25.02 16.12
CA TRP A 728 -36.28 -25.89 15.01
C TRP A 728 -37.10 -27.08 15.49
N SER A 729 -38.18 -27.42 14.77
CA SER A 729 -38.95 -28.62 15.05
C SER A 729 -38.16 -29.88 14.69
N ALA A 730 -38.46 -30.99 15.36
CA ALA A 730 -37.87 -32.28 15.01
C ALA A 730 -38.10 -32.64 13.52
N GLN A 731 -39.26 -32.28 12.98
CA GLN A 731 -39.59 -32.47 11.57
C GLN A 731 -38.66 -31.64 10.66
N ALA A 732 -38.38 -30.36 10.98
CA ALA A 732 -37.49 -29.52 10.17
C ALA A 732 -36.06 -30.04 10.20
N LEU A 733 -35.57 -30.54 11.35
CA LEU A 733 -34.25 -31.16 11.48
C LEU A 733 -34.17 -32.50 10.70
N ASP A 734 -35.24 -33.25 10.65
CA ASP A 734 -35.29 -34.49 9.89
C ASP A 734 -35.34 -34.21 8.38
N GLU A 735 -36.10 -33.20 7.97
CA GLU A 735 -36.13 -32.71 6.59
C GLU A 735 -34.81 -32.11 6.11
N LEU A 736 -33.94 -31.59 7.03
CA LEU A 736 -32.61 -31.07 6.74
C LEU A 736 -31.63 -32.20 6.37
N ARG A 737 -31.78 -33.38 6.95
CA ARG A 737 -30.82 -34.48 6.80
C ARG A 737 -30.66 -34.89 5.34
N GLU A 738 -29.37 -35.07 4.97
CA GLU A 738 -28.96 -35.49 3.64
C GLU A 738 -29.37 -34.53 2.50
N ARG A 739 -29.88 -33.33 2.82
CA ARG A 739 -30.21 -32.32 1.80
C ARG A 739 -29.06 -31.36 1.51
N THR A 740 -29.00 -30.91 0.28
CA THR A 740 -28.22 -29.73 -0.12
C THR A 740 -28.96 -28.47 0.33
N VAL A 741 -28.27 -27.58 1.03
CA VAL A 741 -28.83 -26.35 1.61
C VAL A 741 -28.21 -25.12 0.95
N VAL A 742 -29.03 -24.16 0.54
CA VAL A 742 -28.62 -22.80 0.23
C VAL A 742 -28.82 -21.93 1.46
N LEU A 743 -27.72 -21.45 2.04
CA LEU A 743 -27.70 -20.63 3.23
C LEU A 743 -27.68 -19.14 2.84
N VAL A 744 -28.77 -18.42 3.08
CA VAL A 744 -28.98 -17.03 2.65
C VAL A 744 -28.72 -16.04 3.78
N ASP A 745 -27.92 -15.00 3.50
CA ASP A 745 -27.68 -13.84 4.39
C ASP A 745 -27.69 -12.56 3.57
N ASP A 746 -27.66 -11.37 4.20
CA ASP A 746 -27.64 -10.09 3.50
C ASP A 746 -26.24 -9.76 2.96
N TRP A 747 -25.20 -9.85 3.78
CA TRP A 747 -23.83 -9.60 3.35
C TRP A 747 -22.79 -10.32 4.20
N SER A 748 -21.60 -10.50 3.64
CA SER A 748 -20.46 -11.15 4.28
C SER A 748 -19.26 -10.22 4.37
N ASP A 749 -18.78 -9.95 5.59
CA ASP A 749 -17.52 -9.24 5.84
C ASP A 749 -16.39 -10.26 6.04
N SER A 750 -16.33 -10.87 7.21
CA SER A 750 -15.28 -11.83 7.56
C SER A 750 -15.60 -13.28 7.17
N GLY A 751 -16.81 -13.57 6.75
CA GLY A 751 -17.31 -14.91 6.45
C GLY A 751 -17.58 -15.80 7.66
N TRP A 752 -17.32 -15.33 8.89
CA TRP A 752 -17.51 -16.18 10.09
C TRP A 752 -18.97 -16.52 10.37
N THR A 753 -19.92 -15.63 10.07
CA THR A 753 -21.36 -15.92 10.20
C THR A 753 -21.76 -17.09 9.32
N LEU A 754 -21.43 -17.04 8.04
CA LEU A 754 -21.72 -18.09 7.08
C LEU A 754 -21.00 -19.40 7.42
N THR A 755 -19.71 -19.33 7.81
CA THR A 755 -18.92 -20.50 8.21
C THR A 755 -19.52 -21.19 9.43
N THR A 756 -19.93 -20.42 10.45
CA THR A 756 -20.49 -20.97 11.69
C THR A 756 -21.90 -21.53 11.46
N ALA A 757 -22.74 -20.83 10.70
CA ALA A 757 -24.07 -21.31 10.35
C ALA A 757 -24.00 -22.59 9.51
N ALA A 758 -23.10 -22.64 8.52
CA ALA A 758 -22.88 -23.86 7.73
C ALA A 758 -22.36 -25.00 8.60
N PHE A 759 -21.43 -24.74 9.52
CA PHE A 759 -20.93 -25.73 10.47
C PHE A 759 -22.10 -26.35 11.32
N LEU A 760 -23.00 -25.50 11.84
CA LEU A 760 -24.16 -25.94 12.63
C LEU A 760 -25.12 -26.79 11.79
N LEU A 761 -25.41 -26.40 10.56
CA LEU A 761 -26.28 -27.12 9.63
C LEU A 761 -25.67 -28.47 9.21
N ARG A 762 -24.35 -28.51 8.98
CA ARG A 762 -23.62 -29.74 8.70
C ARG A 762 -23.61 -30.69 9.92
N GLU A 763 -23.42 -30.16 11.13
CA GLU A 763 -23.59 -30.99 12.37
C GLU A 763 -25.01 -31.52 12.54
N ALA A 764 -26.02 -30.78 12.08
CA ALA A 764 -27.41 -31.21 12.11
C ALA A 764 -27.77 -32.22 11.00
N GLY A 765 -26.84 -32.52 10.07
CA GLY A 765 -26.97 -33.58 9.07
C GLY A 765 -27.17 -33.10 7.62
N ALA A 766 -27.06 -31.83 7.32
CA ALA A 766 -27.10 -31.34 5.93
C ALA A 766 -26.00 -31.98 5.07
N ALA A 767 -26.29 -32.41 3.85
CA ALA A 767 -25.33 -33.02 2.92
C ALA A 767 -24.28 -32.03 2.38
N ALA A 768 -24.71 -30.83 2.04
CA ALA A 768 -23.88 -29.71 1.63
C ALA A 768 -24.54 -28.40 2.04
N VAL A 769 -23.75 -27.33 2.24
CA VAL A 769 -24.26 -25.98 2.54
C VAL A 769 -23.57 -24.96 1.66
N HIS A 770 -24.30 -24.34 0.74
CA HIS A 770 -23.85 -23.34 -0.20
C HIS A 770 -24.28 -21.94 0.28
N PRO A 771 -23.37 -21.09 0.75
CA PRO A 771 -23.72 -19.73 1.14
C PRO A 771 -24.14 -18.86 -0.05
N PHE A 772 -25.14 -18.01 0.15
CA PHE A 772 -25.58 -17.00 -0.80
C PHE A 772 -25.78 -15.66 -0.08
N VAL A 773 -25.15 -14.60 -0.57
CA VAL A 773 -25.29 -13.24 -0.02
C VAL A 773 -25.45 -12.21 -1.12
N LEU A 774 -26.02 -11.05 -0.79
CA LEU A 774 -26.09 -9.92 -1.73
C LEU A 774 -24.70 -9.29 -1.92
N ALA A 775 -23.91 -9.13 -0.85
CA ALA A 775 -22.63 -8.46 -0.92
C ALA A 775 -21.52 -9.19 -0.16
N GLN A 776 -20.31 -9.13 -0.72
CA GLN A 776 -19.08 -9.51 -0.04
C GLN A 776 -18.18 -8.27 0.11
N ARG A 777 -17.53 -8.15 1.25
CA ARG A 777 -16.48 -7.16 1.49
C ARG A 777 -15.09 -7.68 1.18
#